data_595378504e7a6bb2f5d122618f2946ad
#
_entry.id   595378504e7a6bb2f5d122618f2946ad
#
_cell.length_a   1.000
_cell.length_b   1.000
_cell.length_c   1.000
_cell.angle_alpha   90.00
_cell.angle_beta   90.00
_cell.angle_gamma   90.00
#
_symmetry.space_group_name_H-M   'P 1'
#
loop_
_entity.id
_entity.type
_entity.pdbx_description
1 polymer ?
#
loop_
_entity_poly.entity_id
_entity_poly.type
_entity_poly.pdbx_seq_one_letter_code
_entity_poly.pdbx_strand_id
1 'polypeptide(L)'
;ADITEKEVLVIKNDEYSWEEVQKLAFDAVIISPGPGRPDKKEDFGVCEEVILHCEKPILGVCLGHQGIYHVFGGEVGKAPIPMHGRLSKIHHEGRGIFQNLAQGIQVVRYHSLLCKGEVPECLQVEARTEEGLIMALSHKTKPIWGVQFHPESICTQEGRKMLENFFRLSHEYYQKQETFLYESMDAWEEGEEIFRRLYPRFPKLLWLDSSKVEKGLSRFSIFGMSSLERGYSLTYKVDSGILEKKYENGKTEKFQESIFDYFQTRKKNWRVKEELPFDFQLGYIGYFAYELKQECVAENRHSYEYPDAFFCYVDRAVVLDHWEKKLYLLSEGEDRTWIEEVKNLLQRGEKYQEGEHFSNYPRTAFVSKRKEYLESIRKSQDLIAQGESYEICLTNRLELFAKVCPVDYYLLLRKVSPAPYSAFFPCEKLSLASSSMEKFLTIDREGRVETKPIKGTIRRGRTVEEDEKYKRSLAEEEKNQSENLMIVDLLRNDLGKVCEIASVKVPKLMTVESYSTLHQLVSTVTGKISGKYDAIDVIKACFPGGSMTGAPKKRTLEIIDSLETVPRGIYSGSIGFLSHNGTADFNIVIRTAVIEEEKVSLGVGGAIIALSNPEEEFEEILLKAKGVLKAFQLYFTGNMEEEIRIEGSEA
;
A
#
# COMPACT_ATOMS: atom_id res chain seq x y z
N ALA A 1 -6.66 38.03 -12.13
CA ALA A 1 -5.42 38.71 -11.72
C ALA A 1 -5.71 39.75 -10.63
N ASP A 2 -6.69 40.67 -10.82
CA ASP A 2 -6.94 41.79 -9.90
C ASP A 2 -7.46 41.41 -8.49
N ILE A 3 -7.81 40.12 -8.29
CA ILE A 3 -8.38 39.61 -7.04
C ILE A 3 -7.34 38.83 -6.25
N THR A 4 -6.32 38.30 -6.89
CA THR A 4 -5.25 37.53 -6.27
C THR A 4 -3.90 38.18 -6.53
N GLU A 5 -3.01 38.20 -5.56
CA GLU A 5 -1.61 38.64 -5.72
C GLU A 5 -0.73 37.55 -6.39
N LYS A 6 -1.32 36.38 -6.71
CA LYS A 6 -0.61 35.27 -7.33
C LYS A 6 -0.55 35.43 -8.84
N GLU A 7 0.48 34.82 -9.43
CA GLU A 7 0.64 34.73 -10.88
C GLU A 7 -0.51 33.90 -11.50
N VAL A 8 -1.00 34.37 -12.65
CA VAL A 8 -2.07 33.68 -13.39
C VAL A 8 -1.51 33.18 -14.72
N LEU A 9 -1.41 31.86 -14.86
CA LEU A 9 -1.07 31.22 -16.12
C LEU A 9 -2.36 30.95 -16.92
N VAL A 10 -2.40 31.40 -18.17
CA VAL A 10 -3.51 31.15 -19.08
C VAL A 10 -3.06 30.18 -20.16
N ILE A 11 -3.76 29.07 -20.28
CA ILE A 11 -3.53 28.04 -21.32
C ILE A 11 -4.81 27.78 -22.11
N LYS A 12 -4.67 27.37 -23.37
CA LYS A 12 -5.82 26.98 -24.20
C LYS A 12 -6.17 25.52 -23.96
N ASN A 13 -7.43 25.14 -24.21
CA ASN A 13 -7.93 23.79 -24.03
C ASN A 13 -7.27 22.73 -24.92
N ASP A 14 -6.59 23.12 -25.99
CA ASP A 14 -5.87 22.28 -26.95
C ASP A 14 -4.33 22.45 -26.93
N GLU A 15 -3.79 23.28 -26.00
CA GLU A 15 -2.38 23.65 -25.97
C GLU A 15 -1.53 22.63 -25.20
N TYR A 16 -2.08 22.01 -24.15
CA TYR A 16 -1.41 21.07 -23.26
C TYR A 16 -2.23 19.78 -23.14
N SER A 17 -1.53 18.64 -23.07
CA SER A 17 -2.12 17.38 -22.62
C SER A 17 -2.32 17.39 -21.10
N TRP A 18 -3.12 16.47 -20.57
CA TRP A 18 -3.28 16.35 -19.10
C TRP A 18 -1.96 16.05 -18.40
N GLU A 19 -1.11 15.21 -18.99
CA GLU A 19 0.22 14.88 -18.47
C GLU A 19 1.16 16.11 -18.39
N GLU A 20 0.96 17.09 -19.26
CA GLU A 20 1.71 18.34 -19.22
C GLU A 20 1.13 19.32 -18.19
N VAL A 21 -0.21 19.41 -18.12
CA VAL A 21 -0.90 20.23 -17.09
C VAL A 21 -0.53 19.78 -15.67
N GLN A 22 -0.43 18.48 -15.42
CA GLN A 22 -0.03 17.94 -14.11
C GLN A 22 1.36 18.39 -13.65
N LYS A 23 2.26 18.72 -14.59
CA LYS A 23 3.63 19.18 -14.28
C LYS A 23 3.69 20.67 -13.95
N LEU A 24 2.60 21.41 -14.19
CA LEU A 24 2.55 22.84 -13.87
C LEU A 24 2.31 23.04 -12.37
N ALA A 25 3.01 24.02 -11.81
CA ALA A 25 2.78 24.45 -10.43
C ALA A 25 1.59 25.43 -10.39
N PHE A 26 0.45 24.99 -9.85
CA PHE A 26 -0.73 25.85 -9.65
C PHE A 26 -1.52 25.42 -8.40
N ASP A 27 -2.27 26.34 -7.82
CA ASP A 27 -3.06 26.10 -6.61
C ASP A 27 -4.56 25.89 -6.91
N ALA A 28 -5.08 26.44 -8.00
CA ALA A 28 -6.47 26.33 -8.39
C ALA A 28 -6.62 26.48 -9.90
N VAL A 29 -7.74 25.99 -10.45
CA VAL A 29 -8.06 26.08 -11.88
C VAL A 29 -9.37 26.84 -12.04
N ILE A 30 -9.40 27.75 -13.03
CA ILE A 30 -10.63 28.36 -13.52
C ILE A 30 -10.81 27.94 -14.98
N ILE A 31 -11.87 27.17 -15.26
CA ILE A 31 -12.25 26.83 -16.62
C ILE A 31 -13.14 27.96 -17.12
N SER A 32 -12.59 28.74 -18.03
CA SER A 32 -13.20 29.99 -18.52
C SER A 32 -14.39 29.74 -19.44
N PRO A 33 -15.22 30.78 -19.69
CA PRO A 33 -16.22 30.75 -20.75
C PRO A 33 -15.57 30.52 -22.12
N GLY A 34 -16.31 29.86 -23.02
CA GLY A 34 -15.87 29.61 -24.38
C GLY A 34 -17.05 29.34 -25.34
N PRO A 35 -16.82 29.38 -26.64
CA PRO A 35 -17.79 28.89 -27.63
C PRO A 35 -17.84 27.36 -27.64
N GLY A 36 -18.88 26.78 -28.23
CA GLY A 36 -18.96 25.33 -28.43
C GLY A 36 -19.75 24.57 -27.39
N ARG A 37 -19.41 23.31 -27.20
CA ARG A 37 -20.15 22.34 -26.39
C ARG A 37 -19.19 21.46 -25.59
N PRO A 38 -19.53 21.12 -24.34
CA PRO A 38 -18.66 20.27 -23.49
C PRO A 38 -18.60 18.79 -23.95
N ASP A 39 -19.58 18.34 -24.75
CA ASP A 39 -19.63 16.98 -25.32
C ASP A 39 -18.79 16.83 -26.59
N LYS A 40 -18.12 17.90 -27.04
CA LYS A 40 -17.22 17.88 -28.18
C LYS A 40 -15.77 18.09 -27.73
N LYS A 41 -14.93 17.10 -28.02
CA LYS A 41 -13.52 17.13 -27.63
C LYS A 41 -12.77 18.34 -28.21
N GLU A 42 -13.13 18.76 -29.42
CA GLU A 42 -12.53 19.93 -30.09
C GLU A 42 -12.83 21.25 -29.36
N ASP A 43 -14.00 21.34 -28.72
CA ASP A 43 -14.46 22.55 -28.02
C ASP A 43 -13.99 22.56 -26.54
N PHE A 44 -13.79 21.38 -25.93
CA PHE A 44 -13.53 21.28 -24.47
C PHE A 44 -12.12 20.76 -24.14
N GLY A 45 -11.49 19.95 -24.98
CA GLY A 45 -10.09 19.53 -24.89
C GLY A 45 -9.69 18.98 -23.52
N VAL A 46 -8.58 19.44 -22.98
CA VAL A 46 -8.02 18.99 -21.69
C VAL A 46 -8.91 19.33 -20.48
N CYS A 47 -9.92 20.18 -20.63
CA CYS A 47 -10.80 20.57 -19.52
C CYS A 47 -11.60 19.37 -18.95
N GLU A 48 -11.92 18.37 -19.76
CA GLU A 48 -12.56 17.14 -19.31
C GLU A 48 -11.67 16.35 -18.34
N GLU A 49 -10.41 16.14 -18.73
CA GLU A 49 -9.42 15.44 -17.89
C GLU A 49 -9.13 16.23 -16.61
N VAL A 50 -9.07 17.55 -16.68
CA VAL A 50 -8.90 18.41 -15.50
C VAL A 50 -10.06 18.23 -14.52
N ILE A 51 -11.31 18.19 -14.98
CA ILE A 51 -12.48 18.00 -14.10
C ILE A 51 -12.48 16.59 -13.45
N LEU A 52 -12.10 15.57 -14.21
CA LEU A 52 -12.08 14.18 -13.73
C LEU A 52 -10.95 13.93 -12.71
N HIS A 53 -9.75 14.39 -13.02
CA HIS A 53 -8.53 13.94 -12.38
C HIS A 53 -7.80 14.98 -11.54
N CYS A 54 -8.12 16.27 -11.68
CA CYS A 54 -7.50 17.31 -10.85
C CYS A 54 -8.11 17.29 -9.43
N GLU A 55 -7.25 17.14 -8.43
CA GLU A 55 -7.65 17.16 -7.02
C GLU A 55 -7.67 18.59 -6.43
N LYS A 56 -7.19 19.58 -7.19
CA LYS A 56 -7.13 20.97 -6.76
C LYS A 56 -8.48 21.69 -6.98
N PRO A 57 -8.73 22.82 -6.28
CA PRO A 57 -9.96 23.57 -6.44
C PRO A 57 -10.22 24.01 -7.89
N ILE A 58 -11.47 23.78 -8.38
CA ILE A 58 -11.89 24.11 -9.74
C ILE A 58 -13.12 25.01 -9.70
N LEU A 59 -13.11 26.10 -10.49
CA LEU A 59 -14.27 26.93 -10.79
C LEU A 59 -14.58 26.87 -12.29
N GLY A 60 -15.71 26.32 -12.69
CA GLY A 60 -16.19 26.37 -14.08
C GLY A 60 -17.12 27.56 -14.30
N VAL A 61 -16.84 28.37 -15.32
CA VAL A 61 -17.68 29.52 -15.69
C VAL A 61 -18.30 29.26 -17.06
N CYS A 62 -19.61 29.39 -17.20
CA CYS A 62 -20.41 29.22 -18.41
C CYS A 62 -20.15 27.85 -19.09
N LEU A 63 -19.27 27.78 -20.10
CA LEU A 63 -18.86 26.50 -20.72
C LEU A 63 -18.22 25.55 -19.70
N GLY A 64 -17.39 26.07 -18.79
CA GLY A 64 -16.79 25.28 -17.71
C GLY A 64 -17.83 24.69 -16.75
N HIS A 65 -18.90 25.42 -16.41
CA HIS A 65 -20.03 24.93 -15.63
C HIS A 65 -20.78 23.80 -16.35
N GLN A 66 -21.05 23.99 -17.65
CA GLN A 66 -21.67 22.95 -18.48
C GLN A 66 -20.79 21.73 -18.60
N GLY A 67 -19.47 21.92 -18.69
CA GLY A 67 -18.48 20.84 -18.68
C GLY A 67 -18.49 20.02 -17.39
N ILE A 68 -18.51 20.67 -16.24
CA ILE A 68 -18.64 19.99 -14.95
C ILE A 68 -19.92 19.13 -14.92
N TYR A 69 -21.04 19.70 -15.33
CA TYR A 69 -22.31 18.97 -15.35
C TYR A 69 -22.27 17.75 -16.30
N HIS A 70 -21.72 17.92 -17.50
CA HIS A 70 -21.59 16.88 -18.51
C HIS A 70 -20.66 15.75 -18.06
N VAL A 71 -19.49 16.07 -17.56
CA VAL A 71 -18.46 15.10 -17.13
C VAL A 71 -18.97 14.18 -16.03
N PHE A 72 -19.81 14.68 -15.14
CA PHE A 72 -20.46 13.87 -14.09
C PHE A 72 -21.80 13.23 -14.53
N GLY A 73 -22.07 13.19 -15.84
CA GLY A 73 -23.20 12.43 -16.43
C GLY A 73 -24.48 13.24 -16.60
N GLY A 74 -24.44 14.56 -16.43
CA GLY A 74 -25.59 15.44 -16.68
C GLY A 74 -25.78 15.80 -18.15
N GLU A 75 -27.02 16.08 -18.55
CA GLU A 75 -27.36 16.48 -19.92
C GLU A 75 -27.23 17.99 -20.11
N VAL A 76 -26.52 18.41 -21.17
CA VAL A 76 -26.42 19.81 -21.61
C VAL A 76 -27.21 20.01 -22.93
N GLY A 77 -28.23 20.82 -22.86
CA GLY A 77 -29.14 21.04 -24.01
C GLY A 77 -29.48 22.51 -24.24
N LYS A 78 -30.24 22.77 -25.34
CA LYS A 78 -30.62 24.16 -25.72
C LYS A 78 -31.43 24.84 -24.63
N ALA A 79 -31.07 26.09 -24.32
CA ALA A 79 -31.87 26.94 -23.46
C ALA A 79 -33.26 27.23 -24.07
N PRO A 80 -34.31 27.40 -23.25
CA PRO A 80 -35.62 27.78 -23.76
C PRO A 80 -35.58 29.09 -24.58
N ILE A 81 -34.77 30.01 -24.12
CA ILE A 81 -34.49 31.30 -24.79
C ILE A 81 -33.00 31.56 -24.74
N PRO A 82 -32.33 31.83 -25.87
CA PRO A 82 -30.92 32.24 -25.88
C PRO A 82 -30.74 33.53 -25.11
N MET A 83 -29.69 33.57 -24.24
CA MET A 83 -29.40 34.72 -23.41
C MET A 83 -28.07 35.35 -23.87
N HIS A 84 -28.10 36.54 -24.33
CA HIS A 84 -26.92 37.28 -24.77
C HIS A 84 -26.91 38.70 -24.17
N GLY A 85 -26.15 38.87 -23.10
CA GLY A 85 -26.04 40.14 -22.33
C GLY A 85 -27.29 40.48 -21.52
N ARG A 86 -28.11 39.49 -21.18
CA ARG A 86 -29.33 39.71 -20.38
C ARG A 86 -29.10 39.45 -18.91
N LEU A 87 -29.76 40.27 -18.09
CA LEU A 87 -29.77 40.10 -16.65
C LEU A 87 -30.86 39.14 -16.20
N SER A 88 -30.56 38.31 -15.22
CA SER A 88 -31.53 37.46 -14.49
C SER A 88 -31.27 37.54 -13.00
N LYS A 89 -32.35 37.49 -12.22
CA LYS A 89 -32.23 37.29 -10.77
C LYS A 89 -32.02 35.83 -10.46
N ILE A 90 -31.15 35.56 -9.51
CA ILE A 90 -30.91 34.21 -9.02
C ILE A 90 -31.15 34.12 -7.51
N HIS A 91 -31.66 32.96 -7.10
CA HIS A 91 -31.77 32.54 -5.71
C HIS A 91 -30.72 31.47 -5.44
N HIS A 92 -29.98 31.59 -4.36
CA HIS A 92 -28.86 30.70 -4.02
C HIS A 92 -28.95 30.18 -2.58
N GLU A 93 -28.26 29.08 -2.29
CA GLU A 93 -28.27 28.40 -1.00
C GLU A 93 -27.43 29.12 0.09
N GLY A 94 -26.73 30.20 -0.23
CA GLY A 94 -25.93 31.01 0.71
C GLY A 94 -24.65 30.33 1.19
N ARG A 95 -24.24 29.24 0.57
CA ARG A 95 -23.03 28.48 0.91
C ARG A 95 -21.99 28.49 -0.19
N GLY A 96 -20.79 27.98 0.09
CA GLY A 96 -19.70 27.94 -0.89
C GLY A 96 -19.33 29.31 -1.43
N ILE A 97 -19.30 29.44 -2.75
CA ILE A 97 -19.00 30.73 -3.42
C ILE A 97 -20.07 31.81 -3.22
N PHE A 98 -21.26 31.44 -2.74
CA PHE A 98 -22.36 32.35 -2.43
C PHE A 98 -22.41 32.76 -0.95
N GLN A 99 -21.43 32.42 -0.15
CA GLN A 99 -21.41 32.79 1.27
C GLN A 99 -21.37 34.30 1.48
N ASN A 100 -22.25 34.80 2.35
CA ASN A 100 -22.38 36.23 2.67
C ASN A 100 -22.80 37.11 1.48
N LEU A 101 -23.49 36.53 0.48
CA LEU A 101 -24.11 37.29 -0.59
C LEU A 101 -25.60 37.52 -0.33
N ALA A 102 -26.16 38.62 -0.86
CA ALA A 102 -27.58 38.90 -0.76
C ALA A 102 -28.38 37.96 -1.66
N GLN A 103 -29.64 37.65 -1.27
CA GLN A 103 -30.54 36.89 -2.13
C GLN A 103 -31.12 37.77 -3.29
N GLY A 104 -31.44 37.15 -4.40
CA GLY A 104 -32.04 37.82 -5.53
C GLY A 104 -31.10 38.73 -6.32
N ILE A 105 -29.79 38.46 -6.26
CA ILE A 105 -28.78 39.21 -7.02
C ILE A 105 -28.98 39.06 -8.52
N GLN A 106 -28.69 40.11 -9.23
CA GLN A 106 -28.73 40.11 -10.72
C GLN A 106 -27.39 39.66 -11.29
N VAL A 107 -27.45 38.72 -12.24
CA VAL A 107 -26.29 38.16 -12.92
C VAL A 107 -26.45 38.26 -14.44
N VAL A 108 -25.32 38.43 -15.13
CA VAL A 108 -25.29 38.50 -16.60
C VAL A 108 -25.16 37.11 -17.19
N ARG A 109 -25.96 36.84 -18.21
CA ARG A 109 -25.96 35.55 -18.93
C ARG A 109 -25.59 35.73 -20.41
N TYR A 110 -24.66 34.88 -20.89
CA TYR A 110 -24.22 34.82 -22.29
C TYR A 110 -24.19 33.35 -22.74
N HIS A 111 -25.36 32.74 -22.91
CA HIS A 111 -25.39 31.30 -23.28
C HIS A 111 -26.66 30.91 -24.06
N SER A 112 -26.53 29.91 -24.93
CA SER A 112 -27.62 29.25 -25.64
C SER A 112 -27.87 27.83 -25.16
N LEU A 113 -26.97 27.29 -24.28
CA LEU A 113 -27.06 25.96 -23.70
C LEU A 113 -27.24 26.07 -22.18
N LEU A 114 -27.86 25.04 -21.58
CA LEU A 114 -28.12 24.91 -20.16
C LEU A 114 -27.95 23.47 -19.70
N CYS A 115 -27.63 23.30 -18.43
CA CYS A 115 -27.73 22.03 -17.72
C CYS A 115 -29.21 21.61 -17.57
N LYS A 116 -29.57 20.40 -17.98
CA LYS A 116 -30.93 19.86 -18.04
C LYS A 116 -31.02 18.47 -17.39
N GLY A 117 -32.28 17.98 -17.26
CA GLY A 117 -32.55 16.65 -16.75
C GLY A 117 -32.33 16.50 -15.25
N GLU A 118 -32.13 15.29 -14.80
CA GLU A 118 -31.81 14.99 -13.41
C GLU A 118 -30.39 15.41 -13.07
N VAL A 119 -30.24 15.99 -11.88
CA VAL A 119 -28.92 16.41 -11.39
C VAL A 119 -28.14 15.17 -11.01
N PRO A 120 -26.91 14.96 -11.54
CA PRO A 120 -26.05 13.86 -11.14
C PRO A 120 -25.94 13.74 -9.62
N GLU A 121 -25.95 12.51 -9.08
CA GLU A 121 -25.99 12.27 -7.65
C GLU A 121 -24.82 12.91 -6.88
N CYS A 122 -23.63 12.97 -7.47
CA CYS A 122 -22.45 13.60 -6.90
C CYS A 122 -22.47 15.13 -6.90
N LEU A 123 -23.40 15.76 -7.64
CA LEU A 123 -23.55 17.21 -7.71
C LEU A 123 -24.71 17.70 -6.86
N GLN A 124 -24.64 18.98 -6.47
CA GLN A 124 -25.73 19.69 -5.82
C GLN A 124 -25.91 21.08 -6.46
N VAL A 125 -27.15 21.52 -6.57
CA VAL A 125 -27.47 22.84 -7.12
C VAL A 125 -27.28 23.90 -6.06
N GLU A 126 -26.58 24.96 -6.40
CA GLU A 126 -26.27 26.07 -5.50
C GLU A 126 -27.08 27.34 -5.82
N ALA A 127 -27.54 27.52 -7.08
CA ALA A 127 -28.40 28.64 -7.46
C ALA A 127 -29.31 28.30 -8.63
N ARG A 128 -30.48 28.95 -8.65
CA ARG A 128 -31.49 28.88 -9.73
C ARG A 128 -32.05 30.25 -10.07
N THR A 129 -32.55 30.42 -11.31
CA THR A 129 -33.42 31.56 -11.66
C THR A 129 -34.81 31.38 -11.03
N GLU A 130 -35.66 32.41 -11.09
CA GLU A 130 -37.07 32.36 -10.68
C GLU A 130 -37.83 31.28 -11.44
N GLU A 131 -37.48 31.00 -12.69
CA GLU A 131 -38.06 29.94 -13.53
C GLU A 131 -37.48 28.54 -13.24
N GLY A 132 -36.60 28.39 -12.25
CA GLY A 132 -36.04 27.13 -11.81
C GLY A 132 -34.81 26.64 -12.61
N LEU A 133 -34.27 27.44 -13.56
CA LEU A 133 -33.09 27.05 -14.33
C LEU A 133 -31.84 27.00 -13.45
N ILE A 134 -31.01 25.95 -13.61
CA ILE A 134 -29.76 25.78 -12.87
C ILE A 134 -28.77 26.87 -13.27
N MET A 135 -28.31 27.65 -12.31
CA MET A 135 -27.37 28.75 -12.51
C MET A 135 -26.05 28.56 -11.78
N ALA A 136 -26.02 27.67 -10.81
CA ALA A 136 -24.77 27.25 -10.16
C ALA A 136 -24.90 25.86 -9.56
N LEU A 137 -23.77 25.16 -9.47
CA LEU A 137 -23.64 23.83 -8.86
C LEU A 137 -22.31 23.71 -8.11
N SER A 138 -22.23 22.73 -7.23
CA SER A 138 -20.97 22.27 -6.65
C SER A 138 -20.94 20.75 -6.57
N HIS A 139 -19.75 20.18 -6.50
CA HIS A 139 -19.57 18.74 -6.21
C HIS A 139 -19.66 18.52 -4.69
N LYS A 140 -20.34 17.43 -4.27
CA LYS A 140 -20.61 17.17 -2.85
C LYS A 140 -19.34 16.90 -2.02
N THR A 141 -18.31 16.34 -2.63
CA THR A 141 -17.07 15.91 -1.93
C THR A 141 -15.78 16.53 -2.51
N LYS A 142 -15.73 16.80 -3.82
CA LYS A 142 -14.57 17.43 -4.46
C LYS A 142 -14.66 18.96 -4.37
N PRO A 143 -13.54 19.71 -4.38
CA PRO A 143 -13.53 21.18 -4.35
C PRO A 143 -13.85 21.80 -5.73
N ILE A 144 -15.03 21.45 -6.27
CA ILE A 144 -15.44 21.85 -7.62
C ILE A 144 -16.74 22.68 -7.55
N TRP A 145 -16.73 23.84 -8.17
CA TRP A 145 -17.88 24.75 -8.28
C TRP A 145 -18.08 25.15 -9.73
N GLY A 146 -19.30 25.46 -10.09
CA GLY A 146 -19.63 25.93 -11.43
C GLY A 146 -20.73 26.99 -11.42
N VAL A 147 -20.61 28.03 -12.25
CA VAL A 147 -21.62 29.07 -12.47
C VAL A 147 -21.95 29.23 -13.95
N GLN A 148 -23.24 29.23 -14.30
CA GLN A 148 -23.69 29.38 -15.69
C GLN A 148 -23.59 30.83 -16.18
N PHE A 149 -23.62 31.78 -15.28
CA PHE A 149 -23.50 33.23 -15.55
C PHE A 149 -22.03 33.65 -15.49
N HIS A 150 -21.78 34.95 -15.74
CA HIS A 150 -20.44 35.52 -15.84
C HIS A 150 -20.13 36.37 -14.59
N PRO A 151 -19.45 35.86 -13.58
CA PRO A 151 -19.10 36.61 -12.38
C PRO A 151 -18.09 37.74 -12.65
N GLU A 152 -17.31 37.63 -13.72
CA GLU A 152 -16.36 38.65 -14.17
C GLU A 152 -17.04 39.88 -14.83
N SER A 153 -18.31 39.75 -15.22
CA SER A 153 -19.02 40.81 -15.91
C SER A 153 -19.34 41.97 -14.98
N ILE A 154 -19.13 43.22 -15.45
CA ILE A 154 -19.37 44.46 -14.70
C ILE A 154 -20.82 44.61 -14.21
N CYS A 155 -21.79 43.98 -14.92
CA CYS A 155 -23.19 44.03 -14.55
C CYS A 155 -23.64 42.86 -13.65
N THR A 156 -22.74 41.94 -13.30
CA THR A 156 -23.04 40.90 -12.33
C THR A 156 -22.83 41.42 -10.92
N GLN A 157 -23.95 41.57 -10.19
CA GLN A 157 -23.90 42.03 -8.79
C GLN A 157 -23.10 41.04 -7.94
N GLU A 158 -22.25 41.55 -7.08
CA GLU A 158 -21.41 40.74 -6.14
C GLU A 158 -20.47 39.71 -6.86
N GLY A 159 -20.28 39.82 -8.20
CA GLY A 159 -19.45 38.89 -8.95
C GLY A 159 -18.01 38.79 -8.46
N ARG A 160 -17.41 39.97 -8.10
CA ARG A 160 -16.08 40.01 -7.48
C ARG A 160 -16.01 39.25 -6.18
N LYS A 161 -17.03 39.37 -5.33
CA LYS A 161 -17.10 38.67 -4.04
C LYS A 161 -17.27 37.16 -4.19
N MET A 162 -17.95 36.67 -5.25
CA MET A 162 -18.01 35.24 -5.58
C MET A 162 -16.61 34.69 -5.91
N LEU A 163 -15.83 35.43 -6.69
CA LEU A 163 -14.44 35.04 -7.00
C LEU A 163 -13.54 35.09 -5.76
N GLU A 164 -13.68 36.12 -4.93
CA GLU A 164 -12.99 36.21 -3.63
C GLU A 164 -13.34 35.02 -2.73
N ASN A 165 -14.63 34.64 -2.68
CA ASN A 165 -15.05 33.40 -1.96
C ASN A 165 -14.44 32.15 -2.54
N PHE A 166 -14.32 32.01 -3.87
CA PHE A 166 -13.64 30.86 -4.48
C PHE A 166 -12.17 30.80 -4.06
N PHE A 167 -11.43 31.90 -4.09
CA PHE A 167 -10.03 31.91 -3.64
C PHE A 167 -9.90 31.66 -2.14
N ARG A 168 -10.83 32.17 -1.32
CA ARG A 168 -10.88 31.83 0.12
C ARG A 168 -11.13 30.35 0.34
N LEU A 169 -12.09 29.74 -0.38
CA LEU A 169 -12.38 28.29 -0.31
C LEU A 169 -11.19 27.47 -0.80
N SER A 170 -10.50 27.93 -1.83
CA SER A 170 -9.27 27.31 -2.31
C SER A 170 -8.16 27.34 -1.24
N HIS A 171 -8.01 28.47 -0.57
CA HIS A 171 -7.06 28.57 0.54
C HIS A 171 -7.45 27.70 1.73
N GLU A 172 -8.73 27.67 2.12
CA GLU A 172 -9.26 26.79 3.15
C GLU A 172 -9.10 25.31 2.80
N TYR A 173 -9.22 24.96 1.52
CA TYR A 173 -8.97 23.59 1.04
C TYR A 173 -7.54 23.15 1.39
N TYR A 174 -6.53 24.00 1.16
CA TYR A 174 -5.15 23.68 1.52
C TYR A 174 -4.89 23.75 3.02
N GLN A 175 -5.62 24.59 3.76
CA GLN A 175 -5.54 24.62 5.23
C GLN A 175 -6.18 23.39 5.88
N LYS A 176 -7.17 22.79 5.22
CA LYS A 176 -7.81 21.54 5.65
C LYS A 176 -7.03 20.28 5.26
N GLN A 177 -5.88 20.42 4.60
CA GLN A 177 -5.00 19.27 4.39
C GLN A 177 -4.65 18.66 5.75
N GLU A 178 -4.91 17.38 5.90
CA GLU A 178 -4.51 16.67 7.09
C GLU A 178 -2.99 16.72 7.20
N THR A 179 -2.50 17.00 8.37
CA THR A 179 -1.07 17.09 8.66
C THR A 179 -0.77 16.30 9.92
N PHE A 180 0.49 16.01 10.13
CA PHE A 180 0.97 15.40 11.36
C PHE A 180 2.08 16.24 11.97
N LEU A 181 2.18 16.19 13.29
CA LEU A 181 3.29 16.73 14.05
C LEU A 181 4.41 15.70 14.06
N TYR A 182 5.66 16.14 13.91
CA TYR A 182 6.80 15.29 14.21
C TYR A 182 7.84 16.02 15.05
N GLU A 183 8.54 15.26 15.88
CA GLU A 183 9.72 15.71 16.58
C GLU A 183 10.83 14.68 16.43
N SER A 184 12.08 15.14 16.36
CA SER A 184 13.24 14.26 16.30
C SER A 184 14.10 14.39 17.55
N MET A 185 14.71 13.27 17.95
CA MET A 185 15.64 13.21 19.07
C MET A 185 16.75 12.19 18.78
N ASP A 186 17.88 12.29 19.50
CA ASP A 186 18.94 11.33 19.35
C ASP A 186 18.51 9.96 19.93
N ALA A 187 18.80 8.88 19.21
CA ALA A 187 18.58 7.51 19.66
C ALA A 187 19.81 7.01 20.44
N TRP A 188 19.62 6.67 21.70
CA TRP A 188 20.66 6.10 22.56
C TRP A 188 20.49 4.59 22.78
N GLU A 189 19.40 4.00 22.31
CA GLU A 189 19.09 2.57 22.44
C GLU A 189 18.80 1.94 21.08
N GLU A 190 18.97 0.61 20.99
CA GLU A 190 18.63 -0.18 19.81
C GLU A 190 17.12 -0.46 19.74
N GLY A 191 16.63 -0.88 18.57
CA GLY A 191 15.20 -1.09 18.33
C GLY A 191 14.52 -2.03 19.33
N GLU A 192 15.22 -3.07 19.83
CA GLU A 192 14.69 -3.98 20.86
C GLU A 192 14.42 -3.25 22.18
N GLU A 193 15.32 -2.40 22.60
CA GLU A 193 15.19 -1.66 23.85
C GLU A 193 14.06 -0.62 23.78
N ILE A 194 13.91 0.02 22.61
CA ILE A 194 12.79 0.93 22.32
C ILE A 194 11.47 0.16 22.43
N PHE A 195 11.37 -1.01 21.77
CA PHE A 195 10.20 -1.86 21.85
C PHE A 195 9.87 -2.25 23.29
N ARG A 196 10.84 -2.70 24.07
CA ARG A 196 10.67 -3.11 25.45
C ARG A 196 10.13 -2.01 26.35
N ARG A 197 10.43 -0.74 26.06
CA ARG A 197 9.90 0.42 26.81
C ARG A 197 8.51 0.83 26.37
N LEU A 198 8.19 0.67 25.08
CA LEU A 198 6.88 1.06 24.54
C LEU A 198 5.80 0.00 24.77
N TYR A 199 6.16 -1.28 24.66
CA TYR A 199 5.21 -2.39 24.66
C TYR A 199 4.33 -2.48 25.91
N PRO A 200 4.81 -2.29 27.18
CA PRO A 200 3.96 -2.33 28.36
C PRO A 200 2.81 -1.31 28.33
N ARG A 201 3.04 -0.17 27.69
CA ARG A 201 2.03 0.90 27.55
C ARG A 201 1.17 0.72 26.30
N PHE A 202 1.74 0.15 25.24
CA PHE A 202 1.08 -0.03 23.94
C PHE A 202 1.11 -1.52 23.51
N PRO A 203 0.29 -2.40 24.10
CA PRO A 203 0.37 -3.85 23.86
C PRO A 203 -0.09 -4.27 22.47
N LYS A 204 -0.71 -3.37 21.70
CA LYS A 204 -1.05 -3.56 20.27
C LYS A 204 -0.03 -2.93 19.33
N LEU A 205 1.15 -2.57 19.82
CA LEU A 205 2.25 -1.99 19.05
C LEU A 205 2.63 -2.90 17.88
N LEU A 206 2.60 -2.35 16.68
CA LEU A 206 3.07 -2.99 15.46
C LEU A 206 4.54 -2.62 15.26
N TRP A 207 5.38 -3.58 14.95
CA TRP A 207 6.79 -3.34 14.73
C TRP A 207 7.23 -3.86 13.37
N LEU A 208 7.50 -2.95 12.41
CA LEU A 208 8.26 -3.25 11.20
C LEU A 208 9.73 -3.04 11.56
N ASP A 209 10.48 -4.14 11.67
CA ASP A 209 11.81 -4.17 12.27
C ASP A 209 12.90 -4.43 11.24
N SER A 210 13.86 -3.52 11.16
CA SER A 210 15.13 -3.77 10.50
C SER A 210 16.08 -4.45 11.47
N SER A 211 15.77 -5.70 11.90
CA SER A 211 16.61 -6.43 12.88
C SER A 211 18.01 -6.73 12.34
N LYS A 212 18.17 -6.68 11.03
CA LYS A 212 19.43 -6.64 10.31
C LYS A 212 19.46 -5.46 9.36
N VAL A 213 20.25 -4.45 9.68
CA VAL A 213 20.41 -3.25 8.85
C VAL A 213 21.30 -3.56 7.66
N GLU A 214 20.75 -3.44 6.45
CA GLU A 214 21.46 -3.73 5.20
C GLU A 214 21.34 -2.56 4.22
N LYS A 215 22.46 -2.10 3.68
CA LYS A 215 22.49 -0.97 2.74
C LYS A 215 21.65 -1.25 1.48
N GLY A 216 20.67 -0.39 1.22
CA GLY A 216 19.77 -0.51 0.07
C GLY A 216 18.61 -1.50 0.27
N LEU A 217 18.44 -2.07 1.47
CA LEU A 217 17.30 -2.90 1.85
C LEU A 217 16.57 -2.38 3.08
N SER A 218 17.30 -2.09 4.16
CA SER A 218 16.73 -1.70 5.43
C SER A 218 17.57 -0.63 6.12
N ARG A 219 16.92 0.40 6.60
CA ARG A 219 17.54 1.49 7.37
C ARG A 219 16.68 1.89 8.56
N PHE A 220 15.37 1.76 8.43
CA PHE A 220 14.42 2.28 9.42
C PHE A 220 13.65 1.14 10.09
N SER A 221 13.41 1.27 11.40
CA SER A 221 12.41 0.47 12.11
C SER A 221 11.24 1.37 12.46
N ILE A 222 10.01 0.87 12.29
CA ILE A 222 8.76 1.62 12.50
C ILE A 222 7.98 0.93 13.61
N PHE A 223 7.67 1.67 14.66
CA PHE A 223 6.78 1.28 15.74
C PHE A 223 5.45 2.00 15.57
N GLY A 224 4.45 1.30 15.03
CA GLY A 224 3.14 1.85 14.70
C GLY A 224 2.15 1.67 15.84
N MET A 225 1.36 2.68 16.13
CA MET A 225 0.35 2.69 17.19
C MET A 225 -0.93 3.34 16.69
N SER A 226 -2.06 2.89 17.27
CA SER A 226 -3.40 3.43 17.01
C SER A 226 -3.94 4.09 18.27
N SER A 227 -4.43 5.33 18.15
CA SER A 227 -5.07 6.03 19.26
C SER A 227 -6.52 5.56 19.46
N LEU A 228 -7.07 5.80 20.65
CA LEU A 228 -8.49 5.50 20.96
C LEU A 228 -9.46 6.36 20.13
N GLU A 229 -9.06 7.59 19.77
CA GLU A 229 -9.91 8.54 19.08
C GLU A 229 -9.97 8.29 17.58
N ARG A 230 -8.85 7.94 16.94
CA ARG A 230 -8.71 7.85 15.48
C ARG A 230 -8.41 6.45 14.99
N GLY A 231 -7.79 5.62 15.85
CA GLY A 231 -7.34 4.29 15.51
C GLY A 231 -8.47 3.32 15.17
N TYR A 232 -8.23 2.47 14.22
CA TYR A 232 -9.10 1.35 13.82
C TYR A 232 -8.31 0.27 13.10
N SER A 233 -8.89 -0.92 13.04
CA SER A 233 -8.42 -2.01 12.21
C SER A 233 -9.40 -2.29 11.08
N LEU A 234 -8.87 -2.78 9.97
CA LEU A 234 -9.60 -3.27 8.81
C LEU A 234 -9.35 -4.77 8.68
N THR A 235 -10.41 -5.55 8.57
CA THR A 235 -10.33 -6.97 8.24
C THR A 235 -11.16 -7.24 6.99
N TYR A 236 -10.62 -8.02 6.06
CA TYR A 236 -11.27 -8.34 4.82
C TYR A 236 -11.27 -9.85 4.55
N LYS A 237 -12.39 -10.37 4.07
CA LYS A 237 -12.56 -11.77 3.65
C LYS A 237 -13.00 -11.82 2.20
N VAL A 238 -12.17 -12.43 1.36
CA VAL A 238 -12.41 -12.51 -0.09
C VAL A 238 -13.65 -13.34 -0.43
N ASP A 239 -13.92 -14.42 0.31
CA ASP A 239 -15.06 -15.31 0.06
C ASP A 239 -16.41 -14.61 0.25
N SER A 240 -16.49 -13.68 1.20
CA SER A 240 -17.72 -12.91 1.47
C SER A 240 -17.74 -11.54 0.82
N GLY A 241 -16.59 -11.01 0.42
CA GLY A 241 -16.44 -9.62 -0.03
C GLY A 241 -16.73 -8.59 1.05
N ILE A 242 -16.69 -9.00 2.34
CA ILE A 242 -16.99 -8.12 3.47
C ILE A 242 -15.70 -7.54 4.02
N LEU A 243 -15.63 -6.21 4.04
CA LEU A 243 -14.67 -5.42 4.78
C LEU A 243 -15.29 -4.98 6.11
N GLU A 244 -14.66 -5.34 7.22
CA GLU A 244 -15.04 -4.89 8.56
C GLU A 244 -14.02 -3.88 9.06
N LYS A 245 -14.52 -2.70 9.49
CA LYS A 245 -13.76 -1.64 10.14
C LYS A 245 -14.11 -1.60 11.60
N LYS A 246 -13.15 -1.90 12.46
CA LYS A 246 -13.31 -1.91 13.92
C LYS A 246 -12.47 -0.80 14.54
N TYR A 247 -13.14 0.15 15.15
CA TYR A 247 -12.51 1.27 15.86
C TYR A 247 -11.97 0.84 17.22
N GLU A 248 -10.92 1.50 17.71
CA GLU A 248 -10.36 1.23 19.04
C GLU A 248 -11.36 1.47 20.18
N ASN A 249 -12.37 2.31 19.98
CA ASN A 249 -13.48 2.51 20.93
C ASN A 249 -14.55 1.41 20.90
N GLY A 250 -14.36 0.36 20.10
CA GLY A 250 -15.26 -0.80 20.00
C GLY A 250 -16.37 -0.68 18.96
N LYS A 251 -16.56 0.48 18.31
CA LYS A 251 -17.51 0.61 17.19
C LYS A 251 -17.05 -0.21 16.01
N THR A 252 -17.98 -0.88 15.31
CA THR A 252 -17.71 -1.67 14.12
C THR A 252 -18.62 -1.22 12.97
N GLU A 253 -18.05 -1.13 11.77
CA GLU A 253 -18.75 -0.85 10.52
C GLU A 253 -18.40 -1.95 9.51
N LYS A 254 -19.39 -2.34 8.67
CA LYS A 254 -19.18 -3.35 7.62
C LYS A 254 -19.53 -2.77 6.25
N PHE A 255 -18.72 -3.10 5.27
CA PHE A 255 -18.85 -2.63 3.90
C PHE A 255 -18.82 -3.85 2.96
N GLN A 256 -19.67 -3.84 1.94
CA GLN A 256 -19.61 -4.81 0.85
C GLN A 256 -18.73 -4.24 -0.27
N GLU A 257 -17.42 -4.23 -0.04
CA GLU A 257 -16.43 -3.70 -0.97
C GLU A 257 -15.07 -4.37 -0.79
N SER A 258 -14.25 -4.36 -1.84
CA SER A 258 -12.87 -4.83 -1.79
C SER A 258 -12.00 -3.96 -0.88
N ILE A 259 -10.98 -4.59 -0.26
CA ILE A 259 -9.95 -3.85 0.50
C ILE A 259 -9.19 -2.88 -0.40
N PHE A 260 -8.98 -3.22 -1.67
CA PHE A 260 -8.32 -2.35 -2.64
C PHE A 260 -9.17 -1.12 -2.97
N ASP A 261 -10.47 -1.31 -3.23
CA ASP A 261 -11.41 -0.21 -3.51
C ASP A 261 -11.52 0.71 -2.28
N TYR A 262 -11.53 0.14 -1.07
CA TYR A 262 -11.52 0.92 0.16
C TYR A 262 -10.32 1.86 0.23
N PHE A 263 -9.11 1.37 -0.04
CA PHE A 263 -7.92 2.21 -0.01
C PHE A 263 -7.90 3.26 -1.13
N GLN A 264 -8.40 2.93 -2.34
CA GLN A 264 -8.45 3.86 -3.46
C GLN A 264 -9.47 4.99 -3.25
N THR A 265 -10.64 4.67 -2.67
CA THR A 265 -11.73 5.65 -2.50
C THR A 265 -11.58 6.55 -1.27
N ARG A 266 -10.79 6.13 -0.25
CA ARG A 266 -10.64 6.85 1.03
C ARG A 266 -9.24 7.43 1.24
N LYS A 267 -8.65 7.92 0.16
CA LYS A 267 -7.39 8.66 0.22
C LYS A 267 -7.59 9.95 1.00
N LYS A 268 -6.67 10.23 1.89
CA LYS A 268 -6.62 11.50 2.61
C LYS A 268 -5.83 12.53 1.78
N ASN A 269 -6.26 13.78 1.83
CA ASN A 269 -5.47 14.90 1.30
C ASN A 269 -4.38 15.25 2.31
N TRP A 270 -3.21 14.63 2.15
CA TRP A 270 -2.13 14.64 3.14
C TRP A 270 -1.00 15.58 2.74
N ARG A 271 -0.59 16.46 3.67
CA ARG A 271 0.57 17.32 3.44
C ARG A 271 1.86 16.55 3.72
N VAL A 272 2.60 16.24 2.66
CA VAL A 272 3.89 15.54 2.74
C VAL A 272 4.93 16.39 3.46
N LYS A 273 5.72 15.76 4.34
CA LYS A 273 6.91 16.33 5.00
C LYS A 273 8.16 15.87 4.24
N GLU A 274 8.61 16.68 3.29
CA GLU A 274 9.74 16.34 2.41
C GLU A 274 11.07 16.22 3.17
N GLU A 275 11.23 16.90 4.30
CA GLU A 275 12.42 16.88 5.14
C GLU A 275 12.66 15.58 5.90
N LEU A 276 11.65 14.68 5.99
CA LEU A 276 11.83 13.38 6.65
C LEU A 276 12.64 12.42 5.77
N PRO A 277 13.64 11.70 6.32
CA PRO A 277 14.53 10.84 5.53
C PRO A 277 13.93 9.47 5.17
N PHE A 278 12.67 9.21 5.50
CA PHE A 278 11.94 7.94 5.29
C PHE A 278 10.59 8.19 4.62
N ASP A 279 10.06 7.15 4.00
CA ASP A 279 8.84 7.23 3.20
C ASP A 279 7.55 7.12 4.02
N PHE A 280 7.57 6.41 5.16
CA PHE A 280 6.38 6.24 5.99
C PHE A 280 5.99 7.53 6.73
N GLN A 281 4.86 8.10 6.38
CA GLN A 281 4.31 9.31 7.00
C GLN A 281 2.89 9.05 7.52
N LEU A 282 2.76 8.06 8.42
CA LEU A 282 1.50 7.54 8.95
C LEU A 282 0.61 6.88 7.86
N GLY A 283 -0.45 6.24 8.25
CA GLY A 283 -1.33 5.50 7.34
C GLY A 283 -1.63 4.10 7.83
N TYR A 284 -1.40 3.10 7.01
CA TYR A 284 -1.79 1.72 7.33
C TYR A 284 -0.57 0.81 7.43
N ILE A 285 -0.53 -0.01 8.46
CA ILE A 285 0.43 -1.13 8.60
C ILE A 285 -0.39 -2.41 8.68
N GLY A 286 -0.03 -3.42 7.88
CA GLY A 286 -0.81 -4.64 7.84
C GLY A 286 -0.26 -5.71 6.91
N TYR A 287 -1.12 -6.67 6.60
CA TYR A 287 -0.79 -7.76 5.69
C TYR A 287 -1.88 -8.03 4.65
N PHE A 288 -1.45 -8.57 3.53
CA PHE A 288 -2.24 -9.26 2.52
C PHE A 288 -1.90 -10.74 2.58
N ALA A 289 -2.89 -11.62 2.83
CA ALA A 289 -2.73 -13.06 2.76
C ALA A 289 -2.77 -13.55 1.30
N TYR A 290 -2.20 -14.72 1.04
CA TYR A 290 -2.06 -15.28 -0.31
C TYR A 290 -3.40 -15.43 -1.04
N GLU A 291 -4.47 -15.78 -0.34
CA GLU A 291 -5.80 -15.99 -0.90
C GLU A 291 -6.42 -14.72 -1.50
N LEU A 292 -5.89 -13.53 -1.17
CA LEU A 292 -6.29 -12.28 -1.82
C LEU A 292 -5.98 -12.27 -3.34
N LYS A 293 -5.21 -13.24 -3.84
CA LYS A 293 -4.99 -13.49 -5.27
C LYS A 293 -6.28 -13.58 -6.08
N GLN A 294 -7.40 -13.93 -5.44
CA GLN A 294 -8.71 -14.00 -6.09
C GLN A 294 -9.17 -12.63 -6.63
N GLU A 295 -8.79 -11.55 -5.98
CA GLU A 295 -9.07 -10.19 -6.50
C GLU A 295 -8.04 -9.69 -7.51
N CYS A 296 -6.92 -10.41 -7.66
CA CYS A 296 -5.80 -9.96 -8.48
C CYS A 296 -5.68 -10.74 -9.79
N VAL A 297 -5.74 -12.08 -9.75
CA VAL A 297 -5.29 -12.91 -10.90
C VAL A 297 -5.98 -14.26 -11.07
N ALA A 298 -6.36 -14.97 -9.99
CA ALA A 298 -6.88 -16.34 -10.06
C ALA A 298 -7.79 -16.67 -8.88
N GLU A 299 -8.86 -17.39 -9.12
CA GLU A 299 -9.79 -17.87 -8.10
C GLU A 299 -9.11 -18.76 -7.05
N ASN A 300 -9.63 -18.77 -5.83
CA ASN A 300 -9.20 -19.64 -4.75
C ASN A 300 -9.92 -20.99 -4.79
N ARG A 301 -9.17 -22.07 -4.60
CA ARG A 301 -9.74 -23.40 -4.34
C ARG A 301 -9.94 -23.66 -2.84
N HIS A 302 -9.13 -23.03 -2.01
CA HIS A 302 -9.13 -23.22 -0.56
C HIS A 302 -9.52 -21.93 0.13
N SER A 303 -10.31 -22.01 1.19
CA SER A 303 -10.65 -20.87 2.06
C SER A 303 -9.73 -20.85 3.26
N TYR A 304 -9.23 -19.66 3.61
CA TYR A 304 -8.41 -19.45 4.79
C TYR A 304 -9.30 -19.03 5.98
N GLU A 305 -9.02 -19.51 7.17
CA GLU A 305 -9.84 -19.26 8.36
C GLU A 305 -9.79 -17.79 8.81
N TYR A 306 -8.60 -17.17 8.77
CA TYR A 306 -8.36 -15.81 9.21
C TYR A 306 -8.59 -14.79 8.08
N PRO A 307 -8.56 -13.47 8.38
CA PRO A 307 -8.71 -12.44 7.34
C PRO A 307 -7.70 -12.57 6.20
N ASP A 308 -8.18 -12.38 4.97
CA ASP A 308 -7.34 -12.35 3.76
C ASP A 308 -6.59 -11.03 3.60
N ALA A 309 -7.05 -9.97 4.30
CA ALA A 309 -6.28 -8.76 4.56
C ALA A 309 -6.59 -8.23 5.97
N PHE A 310 -5.55 -7.74 6.65
CA PHE A 310 -5.66 -7.07 7.95
C PHE A 310 -4.74 -5.86 7.97
N PHE A 311 -5.31 -4.69 8.29
CA PHE A 311 -4.55 -3.44 8.41
C PHE A 311 -4.97 -2.66 9.64
N CYS A 312 -4.00 -2.12 10.37
CA CYS A 312 -4.26 -1.12 11.40
C CYS A 312 -4.02 0.27 10.83
N TYR A 313 -4.92 1.18 11.13
CA TYR A 313 -4.70 2.61 10.89
C TYR A 313 -3.78 3.16 11.98
N VAL A 314 -2.59 3.54 11.57
CA VAL A 314 -1.50 4.05 12.43
C VAL A 314 -1.52 5.57 12.35
N ASP A 315 -2.05 6.21 13.38
CA ASP A 315 -2.09 7.66 13.55
C ASP A 315 -0.95 8.20 14.44
N ARG A 316 -0.15 7.29 15.01
CA ARG A 316 1.01 7.61 15.84
C ARG A 316 2.14 6.62 15.55
N ALA A 317 3.38 7.10 15.43
CA ALA A 317 4.52 6.23 15.17
C ALA A 317 5.81 6.74 15.78
N VAL A 318 6.69 5.80 16.15
CA VAL A 318 8.11 6.07 16.43
C VAL A 318 8.91 5.42 15.29
N VAL A 319 9.76 6.20 14.62
CA VAL A 319 10.64 5.72 13.55
C VAL A 319 12.09 5.83 14.01
N LEU A 320 12.81 4.72 14.03
CA LEU A 320 14.23 4.66 14.32
C LEU A 320 15.04 4.67 13.03
N ASP A 321 15.91 5.66 12.86
CA ASP A 321 16.95 5.68 11.84
C ASP A 321 18.22 5.03 12.41
N HIS A 322 18.51 3.82 11.95
CA HIS A 322 19.66 3.06 12.43
C HIS A 322 21.01 3.66 11.99
N TRP A 323 21.04 4.44 10.90
CA TRP A 323 22.27 5.03 10.39
C TRP A 323 22.62 6.33 11.11
N GLU A 324 21.64 7.26 11.18
CA GLU A 324 21.83 8.57 11.82
C GLU A 324 21.66 8.50 13.34
N LYS A 325 21.26 7.34 13.89
CA LYS A 325 20.95 7.16 15.31
C LYS A 325 19.99 8.22 15.82
N LYS A 326 18.88 8.36 15.11
CA LYS A 326 17.80 9.31 15.42
C LYS A 326 16.45 8.61 15.56
N LEU A 327 15.65 9.13 16.46
CA LEU A 327 14.24 8.78 16.60
C LEU A 327 13.39 9.93 16.08
N TYR A 328 12.33 9.57 15.36
CA TYR A 328 11.29 10.49 14.92
C TYR A 328 9.96 10.05 15.51
N LEU A 329 9.31 10.95 16.23
CA LEU A 329 8.00 10.76 16.85
C LEU A 329 6.97 11.45 15.97
N LEU A 330 6.03 10.69 15.40
CA LEU A 330 5.01 11.18 14.48
C LEU A 330 3.63 11.04 15.10
N SER A 331 2.80 12.09 15.07
CA SER A 331 1.42 12.06 15.54
C SER A 331 0.50 12.82 14.60
N GLU A 332 -0.60 12.19 14.16
CA GLU A 332 -1.64 12.84 13.37
C GLU A 332 -2.28 13.99 14.17
N GLY A 333 -2.41 15.15 13.53
CA GLY A 333 -2.83 16.39 14.19
C GLY A 333 -1.71 16.98 15.05
N GLU A 334 -2.10 17.67 16.14
CA GLU A 334 -1.17 18.38 17.03
C GLU A 334 -1.10 17.78 18.44
N ASP A 335 -1.04 16.44 18.54
CA ASP A 335 -1.01 15.76 19.83
C ASP A 335 0.40 15.77 20.48
N ARG A 336 0.76 16.90 21.06
CA ARG A 336 2.01 17.05 21.82
C ARG A 336 2.03 16.21 23.09
N THR A 337 0.87 15.89 23.66
CA THR A 337 0.78 15.12 24.91
C THR A 337 1.32 13.70 24.72
N TRP A 338 0.96 13.06 23.62
CA TRP A 338 1.48 11.75 23.28
C TRP A 338 3.00 11.77 23.02
N ILE A 339 3.51 12.81 22.33
CA ILE A 339 4.96 12.94 22.09
C ILE A 339 5.73 13.02 23.41
N GLU A 340 5.26 13.83 24.37
CA GLU A 340 5.90 13.93 25.67
C GLU A 340 5.74 12.64 26.51
N GLU A 341 4.61 11.93 26.42
CA GLU A 341 4.42 10.61 27.02
C GLU A 341 5.49 9.63 26.50
N VAL A 342 5.64 9.52 25.18
CA VAL A 342 6.63 8.61 24.55
C VAL A 342 8.06 8.98 24.94
N LYS A 343 8.44 10.26 24.94
CA LYS A 343 9.76 10.70 25.42
C LYS A 343 10.04 10.26 26.86
N ASN A 344 9.04 10.40 27.73
CA ASN A 344 9.15 9.98 29.11
C ASN A 344 9.28 8.44 29.24
N LEU A 345 8.50 7.68 28.47
CA LEU A 345 8.62 6.21 28.44
C LEU A 345 10.02 5.76 27.96
N LEU A 346 10.53 6.37 26.90
CA LEU A 346 11.85 6.07 26.38
C LEU A 346 12.97 6.38 27.37
N GLN A 347 12.83 7.44 28.19
CA GLN A 347 13.84 7.83 29.17
C GLN A 347 13.75 7.06 30.49
N ARG A 348 12.55 6.80 30.99
CA ARG A 348 12.31 6.35 32.39
C ARG A 348 11.27 5.22 32.48
N GLY A 349 10.66 4.79 31.37
CA GLY A 349 9.63 3.75 31.37
C GLY A 349 10.20 2.40 31.81
N GLU A 350 9.36 1.61 32.47
CA GLU A 350 9.69 0.22 32.79
C GLU A 350 9.84 -0.57 31.48
N LYS A 351 10.80 -1.49 31.45
CA LYS A 351 11.06 -2.34 30.31
C LYS A 351 10.25 -3.63 30.42
N TYR A 352 9.69 -4.06 29.32
CA TYR A 352 9.12 -5.40 29.21
C TYR A 352 10.17 -6.46 29.56
N GLN A 353 9.81 -7.37 30.45
CA GLN A 353 10.66 -8.50 30.85
C GLN A 353 10.12 -9.78 30.23
N GLU A 354 11.00 -10.52 29.55
CA GLU A 354 10.65 -11.83 29.01
C GLU A 354 10.38 -12.83 30.14
N GLY A 355 9.37 -13.70 29.94
CA GLY A 355 9.13 -14.82 30.81
C GLY A 355 10.08 -16.00 30.50
N GLU A 356 10.23 -16.90 31.48
CA GLU A 356 10.86 -18.21 31.23
C GLU A 356 9.79 -19.22 30.83
N HIS A 357 9.98 -19.90 29.69
CA HIS A 357 9.01 -20.82 29.10
C HIS A 357 9.54 -22.25 28.93
N PHE A 358 10.59 -22.62 29.71
CA PHE A 358 11.25 -23.91 29.55
C PHE A 358 10.31 -25.10 29.79
N SER A 359 10.23 -25.97 28.81
CA SER A 359 9.46 -27.21 28.84
C SER A 359 10.04 -28.18 27.81
N ASN A 360 9.44 -29.36 27.67
CA ASN A 360 9.79 -30.24 26.57
C ASN A 360 9.42 -29.59 25.23
N TYR A 361 10.24 -29.83 24.19
CA TYR A 361 9.94 -29.35 22.85
C TYR A 361 8.60 -29.92 22.35
N PRO A 362 7.70 -29.11 21.82
CA PRO A 362 6.35 -29.57 21.46
C PRO A 362 6.35 -30.46 20.23
N ARG A 363 5.24 -31.21 20.07
CA ARG A 363 4.97 -31.93 18.85
C ARG A 363 5.01 -31.00 17.65
N THR A 364 5.80 -31.39 16.63
CA THR A 364 5.94 -30.65 15.38
C THR A 364 5.73 -31.63 14.22
N ALA A 365 4.86 -31.26 13.27
CA ALA A 365 4.51 -32.13 12.15
C ALA A 365 4.35 -31.33 10.84
N PHE A 366 4.69 -31.97 9.71
CA PHE A 366 4.27 -31.48 8.40
C PHE A 366 2.79 -31.75 8.15
N VAL A 367 2.09 -30.82 7.52
CA VAL A 367 0.71 -31.05 7.02
C VAL A 367 0.73 -32.07 5.88
N SER A 368 1.57 -31.86 4.85
CA SER A 368 1.85 -32.90 3.84
C SER A 368 3.09 -33.65 4.21
N LYS A 369 2.97 -34.95 4.43
CA LYS A 369 4.10 -35.82 4.74
C LYS A 369 5.10 -35.87 3.59
N ARG A 370 6.35 -36.25 3.89
CA ARG A 370 7.42 -36.30 2.90
C ARG A 370 7.01 -37.02 1.60
N LYS A 371 6.44 -38.20 1.69
CA LYS A 371 5.98 -38.95 0.51
C LYS A 371 5.01 -38.17 -0.36
N GLU A 372 4.00 -37.55 0.25
CA GLU A 372 2.97 -36.77 -0.45
C GLU A 372 3.58 -35.50 -1.12
N TYR A 373 4.51 -34.85 -0.43
CA TYR A 373 5.19 -33.70 -0.97
C TYR A 373 6.10 -34.07 -2.16
N LEU A 374 6.85 -35.17 -2.06
CA LEU A 374 7.66 -35.69 -3.17
C LEU A 374 6.81 -36.09 -4.39
N GLU A 375 5.62 -36.66 -4.18
CA GLU A 375 4.66 -36.95 -5.25
C GLU A 375 4.16 -35.63 -5.92
N SER A 376 3.91 -34.58 -5.13
CA SER A 376 3.50 -33.29 -5.65
C SER A 376 4.62 -32.61 -6.45
N ILE A 377 5.89 -32.76 -6.04
CA ILE A 377 7.06 -32.31 -6.84
C ILE A 377 7.10 -33.03 -8.19
N ARG A 378 6.97 -34.34 -8.22
CA ARG A 378 6.97 -35.11 -9.49
C ARG A 378 5.83 -34.73 -10.40
N LYS A 379 4.61 -34.53 -9.87
CA LYS A 379 3.47 -34.00 -10.63
C LYS A 379 3.75 -32.60 -11.19
N SER A 380 4.40 -31.73 -10.40
CA SER A 380 4.83 -30.42 -10.87
C SER A 380 5.78 -30.53 -12.07
N GLN A 381 6.76 -31.44 -11.99
CA GLN A 381 7.70 -31.67 -13.10
C GLN A 381 7.00 -32.25 -14.35
N ASP A 382 6.04 -33.15 -14.18
CA ASP A 382 5.23 -33.67 -15.29
C ASP A 382 4.43 -32.54 -15.98
N LEU A 383 3.83 -31.62 -15.22
CA LEU A 383 3.11 -30.47 -15.76
C LEU A 383 4.05 -29.48 -16.46
N ILE A 384 5.25 -29.28 -15.93
CA ILE A 384 6.30 -28.48 -16.59
C ILE A 384 6.73 -29.14 -17.91
N ALA A 385 6.94 -30.46 -17.93
CA ALA A 385 7.29 -31.19 -19.14
C ALA A 385 6.17 -31.16 -20.20
N GLN A 386 4.91 -31.03 -19.79
CA GLN A 386 3.75 -30.83 -20.68
C GLN A 386 3.62 -29.39 -21.19
N GLY A 387 4.45 -28.45 -20.70
CA GLY A 387 4.42 -27.04 -21.10
C GLY A 387 3.36 -26.21 -20.40
N GLU A 388 2.74 -26.70 -19.33
CA GLU A 388 1.70 -25.99 -18.57
C GLU A 388 2.27 -24.88 -17.68
N SER A 389 3.52 -25.01 -17.24
CA SER A 389 4.25 -24.00 -16.46
C SER A 389 5.75 -24.11 -16.71
N TYR A 390 6.52 -23.10 -16.39
CA TYR A 390 7.99 -23.12 -16.45
C TYR A 390 8.62 -23.33 -15.06
N GLU A 391 7.96 -22.82 -14.02
CA GLU A 391 8.34 -22.88 -12.63
C GLU A 391 7.09 -22.92 -11.76
N ILE A 392 7.07 -23.77 -10.73
CA ILE A 392 5.98 -23.92 -9.77
C ILE A 392 6.55 -23.79 -8.37
N CYS A 393 6.21 -22.72 -7.65
CA CYS A 393 6.55 -22.61 -6.23
C CYS A 393 5.60 -23.52 -5.41
N LEU A 394 6.06 -24.70 -5.06
CA LEU A 394 5.30 -25.65 -4.27
C LEU A 394 5.59 -25.45 -2.78
N THR A 395 4.54 -25.47 -1.93
CA THR A 395 4.69 -25.20 -0.51
C THR A 395 4.19 -26.35 0.38
N ASN A 396 4.63 -26.31 1.63
CA ASN A 396 4.18 -27.17 2.70
C ASN A 396 4.04 -26.33 3.97
N ARG A 397 3.40 -26.85 5.00
CA ARG A 397 3.23 -26.20 6.28
C ARG A 397 3.69 -27.10 7.42
N LEU A 398 4.45 -26.53 8.34
CA LEU A 398 4.77 -27.12 9.63
C LEU A 398 3.81 -26.58 10.68
N GLU A 399 3.33 -27.42 11.58
CA GLU A 399 2.50 -27.06 12.72
C GLU A 399 3.17 -27.53 14.01
N LEU A 400 3.28 -26.61 14.98
CA LEU A 400 3.70 -26.85 16.34
C LEU A 400 2.47 -26.73 17.25
N PHE A 401 2.23 -27.74 18.08
CA PHE A 401 1.08 -27.80 18.98
C PHE A 401 1.51 -27.36 20.39
N ALA A 402 1.50 -26.04 20.60
CA ALA A 402 1.86 -25.44 21.87
C ALA A 402 1.31 -24.02 22.01
N LYS A 403 1.11 -23.60 23.25
CA LYS A 403 0.86 -22.20 23.58
C LYS A 403 2.18 -21.45 23.65
N VAL A 404 2.27 -20.33 22.92
CA VAL A 404 3.49 -19.51 22.83
C VAL A 404 3.17 -18.06 23.18
N CYS A 405 4.00 -17.42 23.99
CA CYS A 405 3.97 -15.97 24.16
C CYS A 405 4.56 -15.30 22.90
N PRO A 406 3.77 -14.58 22.10
CA PRO A 406 4.26 -14.08 20.82
C PRO A 406 5.42 -13.09 20.93
N VAL A 407 5.42 -12.25 21.96
CA VAL A 407 6.46 -11.24 22.19
C VAL A 407 7.78 -11.89 22.52
N ASP A 408 7.78 -12.80 23.52
CA ASP A 408 8.99 -13.47 23.98
C ASP A 408 9.61 -14.30 22.85
N TYR A 409 8.76 -14.99 22.09
CA TYR A 409 9.22 -15.73 20.92
C TYR A 409 9.80 -14.79 19.83
N TYR A 410 9.15 -13.64 19.53
CA TYR A 410 9.68 -12.71 18.54
C TYR A 410 11.03 -12.13 18.94
N LEU A 411 11.21 -11.77 20.22
CA LEU A 411 12.48 -11.27 20.73
C LEU A 411 13.62 -12.30 20.61
N LEU A 412 13.31 -13.59 20.71
CA LEU A 412 14.27 -14.66 20.42
C LEU A 412 14.50 -14.83 18.91
N LEU A 413 13.42 -14.85 18.12
CA LEU A 413 13.50 -15.03 16.66
C LEU A 413 14.41 -13.97 16.00
N ARG A 414 14.24 -12.70 16.36
CA ARG A 414 15.05 -11.61 15.81
C ARG A 414 16.54 -11.72 16.13
N LYS A 415 16.91 -12.38 17.23
CA LYS A 415 18.30 -12.67 17.62
C LYS A 415 18.85 -13.87 16.88
N VAL A 416 18.07 -14.93 16.74
CA VAL A 416 18.49 -16.20 16.10
C VAL A 416 18.53 -16.06 14.57
N SER A 417 17.57 -15.34 14.00
CA SER A 417 17.40 -15.17 12.56
C SER A 417 17.15 -13.70 12.18
N PRO A 418 18.12 -12.81 12.38
CA PRO A 418 17.96 -11.40 12.04
C PRO A 418 17.79 -11.20 10.53
N ALA A 419 16.85 -10.32 10.14
CA ALA A 419 16.52 -10.09 8.75
C ALA A 419 16.15 -8.62 8.48
N PRO A 420 16.30 -8.14 7.21
CA PRO A 420 16.02 -6.75 6.86
C PRO A 420 14.53 -6.38 6.90
N TYR A 421 13.64 -7.35 6.73
CA TYR A 421 12.17 -7.17 6.74
C TYR A 421 11.52 -7.98 7.86
N SER A 422 12.09 -7.94 9.04
CA SER A 422 11.47 -8.54 10.24
C SER A 422 10.22 -7.76 10.64
N ALA A 423 9.27 -8.45 11.30
CA ALA A 423 8.08 -7.79 11.80
C ALA A 423 7.48 -8.54 12.99
N PHE A 424 6.96 -7.77 13.95
CA PHE A 424 6.06 -8.25 14.99
C PHE A 424 4.68 -7.62 14.81
N PHE A 425 3.66 -8.46 14.73
CA PHE A 425 2.32 -8.02 14.39
C PHE A 425 1.27 -8.71 15.26
N PRO A 426 0.84 -8.10 16.39
CA PRO A 426 -0.24 -8.64 17.20
C PRO A 426 -1.60 -8.36 16.55
N CYS A 427 -2.37 -9.42 16.28
CA CYS A 427 -3.76 -9.35 15.84
C CYS A 427 -4.69 -9.92 16.92
N GLU A 428 -6.01 -9.78 16.77
CA GLU A 428 -6.97 -10.22 17.81
C GLU A 428 -6.91 -11.71 18.14
N LYS A 429 -6.75 -12.57 17.12
CA LYS A 429 -6.82 -14.04 17.26
C LYS A 429 -5.50 -14.74 16.96
N LEU A 430 -4.53 -14.01 16.45
CA LEU A 430 -3.22 -14.52 16.11
C LEU A 430 -2.16 -13.45 16.26
N SER A 431 -0.90 -13.83 16.26
CA SER A 431 0.21 -12.90 16.16
C SER A 431 1.20 -13.38 15.11
N LEU A 432 1.86 -12.45 14.44
CA LEU A 432 2.88 -12.75 13.46
C LEU A 432 4.26 -12.41 14.01
N ALA A 433 5.17 -13.36 13.94
CA ALA A 433 6.59 -13.17 14.21
C ALA A 433 7.37 -13.48 12.93
N SER A 434 7.78 -12.46 12.23
CA SER A 434 8.40 -12.56 10.90
C SER A 434 9.89 -12.24 10.92
N SER A 435 10.67 -13.02 10.18
CA SER A 435 12.09 -12.84 9.92
C SER A 435 12.36 -12.90 8.40
N SER A 436 11.55 -12.15 7.63
CA SER A 436 11.66 -12.16 6.16
C SER A 436 12.90 -11.41 5.69
N MET A 437 13.53 -11.97 4.65
CA MET A 437 14.67 -11.35 3.99
C MET A 437 14.34 -10.79 2.61
N GLU A 438 13.13 -11.00 2.12
CA GLU A 438 12.76 -10.70 0.74
C GLU A 438 11.81 -9.50 0.63
N LYS A 439 12.20 -8.54 -0.20
CA LYS A 439 11.38 -7.40 -0.60
C LYS A 439 10.36 -7.86 -1.65
N PHE A 440 9.07 -7.61 -1.39
CA PHE A 440 8.03 -7.74 -2.41
C PHE A 440 8.09 -6.54 -3.36
N LEU A 441 7.79 -5.36 -2.86
CA LEU A 441 7.91 -4.10 -3.61
C LEU A 441 8.02 -2.88 -2.69
N THR A 442 8.67 -1.84 -3.18
CA THR A 442 8.66 -0.49 -2.59
C THR A 442 8.18 0.51 -3.62
N ILE A 443 7.44 1.53 -3.15
CA ILE A 443 6.98 2.67 -3.96
C ILE A 443 7.41 3.93 -3.23
N ASP A 444 8.25 4.74 -3.86
CA ASP A 444 8.72 5.99 -3.28
C ASP A 444 7.80 7.19 -3.57
N ARG A 445 8.14 8.36 -3.04
CA ARG A 445 7.37 9.61 -3.18
C ARG A 445 7.25 10.10 -4.62
N GLU A 446 8.20 9.74 -5.46
CA GLU A 446 8.19 10.06 -6.88
C GLU A 446 7.41 9.02 -7.70
N GLY A 447 6.83 8.00 -7.05
CA GLY A 447 6.13 6.90 -7.71
C GLY A 447 7.05 5.95 -8.47
N ARG A 448 8.32 5.84 -8.06
CA ARG A 448 9.21 4.78 -8.54
C ARG A 448 8.94 3.50 -7.79
N VAL A 449 8.78 2.42 -8.52
CA VAL A 449 8.59 1.07 -7.99
C VAL A 449 9.90 0.31 -8.08
N GLU A 450 10.26 -0.40 -7.02
CA GLU A 450 11.38 -1.34 -7.00
C GLU A 450 10.95 -2.68 -6.42
N THR A 451 11.38 -3.78 -7.04
CA THR A 451 11.28 -5.13 -6.49
C THR A 451 12.61 -5.85 -6.63
N LYS A 452 12.95 -6.69 -5.64
CA LYS A 452 14.26 -7.39 -5.58
C LYS A 452 14.06 -8.89 -5.34
N PRO A 453 13.80 -9.69 -6.38
CA PRO A 453 13.74 -11.12 -6.24
C PRO A 453 15.13 -11.71 -5.91
N ILE A 454 15.11 -12.66 -4.96
CA ILE A 454 16.30 -13.39 -4.50
C ILE A 454 16.14 -14.86 -4.91
N LYS A 455 17.15 -15.38 -5.62
CA LYS A 455 17.24 -16.83 -5.92
C LYS A 455 18.66 -17.31 -5.68
N GLY A 456 18.79 -18.33 -4.91
CA GLY A 456 20.09 -18.85 -4.49
C GLY A 456 20.71 -18.07 -3.33
N THR A 457 21.16 -18.82 -2.33
CA THR A 457 21.84 -18.29 -1.14
C THR A 457 22.93 -19.26 -0.73
N ILE A 458 24.12 -18.76 -0.45
CA ILE A 458 25.26 -19.54 0.01
C ILE A 458 25.93 -18.84 1.21
N ARG A 459 26.47 -19.61 2.14
CA ARG A 459 27.23 -19.09 3.28
C ARG A 459 28.50 -18.33 2.85
N ARG A 460 29.02 -17.51 3.73
CA ARG A 460 30.36 -16.90 3.58
C ARG A 460 31.45 -17.97 3.72
N GLY A 461 32.52 -17.80 2.97
CA GLY A 461 33.73 -18.59 3.13
C GLY A 461 34.50 -18.24 4.41
N ARG A 462 35.26 -19.21 4.94
CA ARG A 462 36.13 -19.00 6.10
C ARG A 462 37.43 -18.30 5.72
N THR A 463 37.85 -18.40 4.46
CA THR A 463 38.99 -17.68 3.87
C THR A 463 38.52 -16.84 2.68
N VAL A 464 39.33 -15.89 2.25
CA VAL A 464 39.01 -15.04 1.08
C VAL A 464 38.85 -15.91 -0.17
N GLU A 465 39.68 -16.94 -0.33
CA GLU A 465 39.65 -17.85 -1.48
C GLU A 465 38.38 -18.71 -1.48
N GLU A 466 37.99 -19.23 -0.30
CA GLU A 466 36.74 -19.98 -0.15
C GLU A 466 35.52 -19.08 -0.40
N ASP A 467 35.55 -17.84 0.09
CA ASP A 467 34.48 -16.87 -0.09
C ASP A 467 34.26 -16.51 -1.57
N GLU A 468 35.34 -16.23 -2.30
CA GLU A 468 35.26 -15.97 -3.75
C GLU A 468 34.88 -17.21 -4.55
N LYS A 469 35.23 -18.43 -4.09
CA LYS A 469 34.77 -19.68 -4.70
C LYS A 469 33.26 -19.82 -4.56
N TYR A 470 32.71 -19.63 -3.37
CA TYR A 470 31.28 -19.70 -3.11
C TYR A 470 30.51 -18.64 -3.91
N LYS A 471 31.02 -17.43 -3.98
CA LYS A 471 30.43 -16.36 -4.76
C LYS A 471 30.35 -16.69 -6.26
N ARG A 472 31.42 -17.25 -6.83
CA ARG A 472 31.45 -17.72 -8.23
C ARG A 472 30.48 -18.89 -8.45
N SER A 473 30.52 -19.90 -7.58
CA SER A 473 29.61 -21.03 -7.65
C SER A 473 28.14 -20.59 -7.68
N LEU A 474 27.76 -19.64 -6.81
CA LEU A 474 26.41 -19.09 -6.77
C LEU A 474 26.06 -18.34 -8.06
N ALA A 475 27.00 -17.61 -8.64
CA ALA A 475 26.79 -16.86 -9.88
C ALA A 475 26.67 -17.75 -11.12
N GLU A 476 27.33 -18.91 -11.13
CA GLU A 476 27.45 -19.80 -12.28
C GLU A 476 26.45 -20.97 -12.24
N GLU A 477 25.70 -21.15 -11.15
CA GLU A 477 24.76 -22.23 -11.01
C GLU A 477 23.53 -22.08 -11.92
N GLU A 478 23.39 -22.97 -12.90
CA GLU A 478 22.38 -22.92 -13.95
C GLU A 478 20.94 -22.90 -13.40
N LYS A 479 20.65 -23.66 -12.34
CA LYS A 479 19.34 -23.68 -11.66
C LYS A 479 19.00 -22.29 -11.15
N ASN A 480 19.89 -21.67 -10.35
CA ASN A 480 19.65 -20.35 -9.76
C ASN A 480 19.49 -19.24 -10.81
N GLN A 481 20.30 -19.32 -11.90
CA GLN A 481 20.18 -18.37 -13.01
C GLN A 481 18.84 -18.50 -13.74
N SER A 482 18.41 -19.73 -14.03
CA SER A 482 17.15 -20.02 -14.73
C SER A 482 15.95 -19.54 -13.91
N GLU A 483 15.90 -19.89 -12.64
CA GLU A 483 14.85 -19.44 -11.72
C GLU A 483 14.82 -17.90 -11.59
N ASN A 484 15.99 -17.27 -11.45
CA ASN A 484 16.08 -15.80 -11.31
C ASN A 484 15.55 -15.11 -12.56
N LEU A 485 15.95 -15.58 -13.75
CA LEU A 485 15.53 -15.00 -15.03
C LEU A 485 14.03 -15.09 -15.24
N MET A 486 13.42 -16.25 -14.93
CA MET A 486 11.97 -16.44 -15.04
C MET A 486 11.20 -15.46 -14.16
N ILE A 487 11.64 -15.28 -12.92
CA ILE A 487 10.99 -14.34 -11.98
C ILE A 487 11.20 -12.89 -12.40
N VAL A 488 12.38 -12.51 -12.88
CA VAL A 488 12.63 -11.16 -13.41
C VAL A 488 11.69 -10.84 -14.56
N ASP A 489 11.51 -11.75 -15.51
CA ASP A 489 10.62 -11.52 -16.66
C ASP A 489 9.13 -11.48 -16.23
N LEU A 490 8.73 -12.28 -15.25
CA LEU A 490 7.41 -12.22 -14.65
C LEU A 490 7.14 -10.85 -14.01
N LEU A 491 8.08 -10.35 -13.19
CA LEU A 491 7.96 -9.04 -12.53
C LEU A 491 7.98 -7.88 -13.52
N ARG A 492 8.79 -7.98 -14.58
CA ARG A 492 8.74 -7.00 -15.69
C ARG A 492 7.38 -6.96 -16.37
N ASN A 493 6.77 -8.11 -16.59
CA ASN A 493 5.41 -8.19 -17.15
C ASN A 493 4.39 -7.57 -16.18
N ASP A 494 4.45 -7.87 -14.89
CA ASP A 494 3.51 -7.33 -13.92
C ASP A 494 3.62 -5.80 -13.78
N LEU A 495 4.84 -5.28 -13.66
CA LEU A 495 5.08 -3.82 -13.64
C LEU A 495 4.71 -3.15 -14.96
N GLY A 496 4.88 -3.85 -16.10
CA GLY A 496 4.52 -3.33 -17.41
C GLY A 496 3.04 -2.99 -17.59
N LYS A 497 2.16 -3.54 -16.76
CA LYS A 497 0.71 -3.27 -16.78
C LYS A 497 0.35 -1.89 -16.20
N VAL A 498 1.17 -1.37 -15.26
CA VAL A 498 0.85 -0.20 -14.45
C VAL A 498 1.91 0.90 -14.50
N CYS A 499 3.07 0.62 -15.05
CA CYS A 499 4.16 1.60 -15.20
C CYS A 499 4.10 2.31 -16.55
N GLU A 500 4.74 3.47 -16.63
CA GLU A 500 4.94 4.22 -17.86
C GLU A 500 5.63 3.36 -18.92
N ILE A 501 5.28 3.56 -20.18
CA ILE A 501 5.90 2.83 -21.31
C ILE A 501 7.41 3.08 -21.29
N ALA A 502 8.19 2.01 -21.45
CA ALA A 502 9.65 2.01 -21.42
C ALA A 502 10.31 2.43 -20.08
N SER A 503 9.56 2.62 -19.00
CA SER A 503 10.13 2.90 -17.68
C SER A 503 10.60 1.64 -16.95
N VAL A 504 10.03 0.46 -17.27
CA VAL A 504 10.40 -0.80 -16.63
C VAL A 504 11.80 -1.21 -17.06
N LYS A 505 12.72 -1.32 -16.10
CA LYS A 505 14.16 -1.61 -16.32
C LYS A 505 14.64 -2.68 -15.34
N VAL A 506 15.75 -3.33 -15.69
CA VAL A 506 16.49 -4.27 -14.83
C VAL A 506 17.90 -3.69 -14.62
N PRO A 507 18.08 -2.73 -13.69
CA PRO A 507 19.37 -2.10 -13.47
C PRO A 507 20.45 -3.07 -12.95
N LYS A 508 20.02 -4.15 -12.28
CA LYS A 508 20.89 -5.24 -11.83
C LYS A 508 20.23 -6.56 -12.16
N LEU A 509 20.95 -7.41 -12.90
CA LEU A 509 20.51 -8.76 -13.25
C LEU A 509 21.51 -9.77 -12.67
N MET A 510 21.02 -10.74 -11.88
CA MET A 510 21.79 -11.85 -11.31
C MET A 510 23.11 -11.39 -10.66
N THR A 511 23.03 -10.32 -9.86
CA THR A 511 24.20 -9.79 -9.14
C THR A 511 24.35 -10.53 -7.82
N VAL A 512 25.56 -11.01 -7.52
CA VAL A 512 25.81 -11.58 -6.19
C VAL A 512 26.02 -10.45 -5.19
N GLU A 513 25.04 -10.27 -4.30
CA GLU A 513 25.14 -9.35 -3.15
C GLU A 513 25.72 -10.11 -1.95
N SER A 514 26.79 -9.55 -1.37
CA SER A 514 27.50 -10.14 -0.23
C SER A 514 27.09 -9.46 1.06
N TYR A 515 26.57 -10.23 2.00
CA TYR A 515 26.18 -9.78 3.32
C TYR A 515 27.16 -10.32 4.39
N SER A 516 26.98 -9.92 5.63
CA SER A 516 27.85 -10.32 6.73
C SER A 516 27.98 -11.84 6.91
N THR A 517 26.88 -12.59 6.65
CA THR A 517 26.76 -14.03 6.94
C THR A 517 26.59 -14.92 5.70
N LEU A 518 26.25 -14.32 4.55
CA LEU A 518 25.91 -15.07 3.34
C LEU A 518 26.08 -14.23 2.05
N HIS A 519 26.09 -14.91 0.91
CA HIS A 519 25.94 -14.32 -0.42
C HIS A 519 24.56 -14.70 -0.98
N GLN A 520 23.95 -13.79 -1.74
CA GLN A 520 22.68 -14.01 -2.44
C GLN A 520 22.78 -13.58 -3.90
N LEU A 521 22.13 -14.33 -4.78
CA LEU A 521 21.92 -13.95 -6.18
C LEU A 521 20.65 -13.11 -6.27
N VAL A 522 20.81 -11.83 -6.55
CA VAL A 522 19.75 -10.82 -6.51
C VAL A 522 19.61 -10.13 -7.86
N SER A 523 18.39 -9.95 -8.31
CA SER A 523 18.08 -9.02 -9.41
C SER A 523 17.29 -7.82 -8.87
N THR A 524 17.29 -6.72 -9.60
CA THR A 524 16.50 -5.53 -9.29
C THR A 524 15.68 -5.16 -10.51
N VAL A 525 14.37 -5.08 -10.35
CA VAL A 525 13.45 -4.58 -11.37
C VAL A 525 12.84 -3.28 -10.88
N THR A 526 12.86 -2.25 -11.71
CA THR A 526 12.32 -0.93 -11.38
C THR A 526 11.35 -0.46 -12.44
N GLY A 527 10.41 0.43 -12.05
CA GLY A 527 9.50 1.09 -12.97
C GLY A 527 9.05 2.45 -12.41
N LYS A 528 8.37 3.24 -13.23
CA LYS A 528 7.70 4.49 -12.84
C LYS A 528 6.21 4.29 -13.01
N ILE A 529 5.41 4.51 -11.97
CA ILE A 529 3.95 4.40 -12.04
C ILE A 529 3.42 5.38 -13.09
N SER A 530 2.55 4.91 -13.98
CA SER A 530 1.85 5.76 -14.93
C SER A 530 0.81 6.62 -14.21
N GLY A 531 0.61 7.86 -14.63
CA GLY A 531 -0.35 8.80 -14.02
C GLY A 531 -1.81 8.33 -13.95
N LYS A 532 -2.13 7.18 -14.58
CA LYS A 532 -3.46 6.54 -14.49
C LYS A 532 -3.63 5.61 -13.27
N TYR A 533 -2.55 5.25 -12.63
CA TYR A 533 -2.49 4.23 -11.59
C TYR A 533 -1.86 4.79 -10.31
N ASP A 534 -2.09 4.10 -9.21
CA ASP A 534 -1.53 4.42 -7.91
C ASP A 534 -0.82 3.22 -7.26
N ALA A 535 -0.40 3.36 -6.01
CA ALA A 535 0.27 2.31 -5.27
C ALA A 535 -0.58 1.04 -5.11
N ILE A 536 -1.91 1.19 -4.99
CA ILE A 536 -2.84 0.07 -4.84
C ILE A 536 -2.93 -0.73 -6.15
N ASP A 537 -2.98 -0.05 -7.29
CA ASP A 537 -2.97 -0.70 -8.61
C ASP A 537 -1.68 -1.49 -8.83
N VAL A 538 -0.54 -0.94 -8.41
CA VAL A 538 0.77 -1.64 -8.50
C VAL A 538 0.76 -2.90 -7.65
N ILE A 539 0.31 -2.81 -6.39
CA ILE A 539 0.20 -3.97 -5.50
C ILE A 539 -0.70 -5.03 -6.13
N LYS A 540 -1.89 -4.65 -6.59
CA LYS A 540 -2.85 -5.56 -7.23
C LYS A 540 -2.29 -6.22 -8.49
N ALA A 541 -1.55 -5.49 -9.32
CA ALA A 541 -0.93 -6.01 -10.54
C ALA A 541 0.21 -7.01 -10.26
N CYS A 542 0.95 -6.83 -9.16
CA CYS A 542 2.11 -7.65 -8.80
C CYS A 542 1.76 -8.82 -7.87
N PHE A 543 0.63 -8.74 -7.13
CA PHE A 543 0.26 -9.75 -6.13
C PHE A 543 -0.38 -11.01 -6.72
N PRO A 544 -0.10 -12.21 -6.16
CA PRO A 544 0.97 -12.52 -5.22
C PRO A 544 2.36 -12.39 -5.82
N GLY A 545 3.37 -12.26 -4.96
CA GLY A 545 4.77 -12.10 -5.40
C GLY A 545 5.23 -13.21 -6.36
N GLY A 546 5.97 -12.84 -7.40
CA GLY A 546 6.42 -13.76 -8.44
C GLY A 546 7.22 -14.93 -7.90
N SER A 547 8.11 -14.70 -6.93
CA SER A 547 8.95 -15.73 -6.28
C SER A 547 8.16 -16.80 -5.53
N MET A 548 6.89 -16.51 -5.18
CA MET A 548 6.00 -17.40 -4.45
C MET A 548 4.93 -18.07 -5.36
N THR A 549 5.02 -17.86 -6.67
CA THR A 549 4.05 -18.36 -7.66
C THR A 549 4.71 -19.17 -8.75
N GLY A 550 5.04 -18.59 -9.85
CA GLY A 550 5.69 -19.17 -11.03
C GLY A 550 5.18 -18.55 -12.32
N ALA A 551 5.59 -19.07 -13.45
CA ALA A 551 5.33 -18.50 -14.77
C ALA A 551 4.80 -19.57 -15.76
N PRO A 552 3.70 -19.28 -16.51
CA PRO A 552 2.82 -18.09 -16.48
C PRO A 552 1.97 -17.99 -15.21
N LYS A 553 1.88 -16.81 -14.60
CA LYS A 553 1.34 -16.61 -13.22
C LYS A 553 -0.03 -17.26 -13.03
N LYS A 554 -1.04 -16.93 -13.84
CA LYS A 554 -2.41 -17.42 -13.67
C LYS A 554 -2.48 -18.96 -13.73
N ARG A 555 -1.92 -19.55 -14.77
CA ARG A 555 -1.95 -21.01 -14.95
C ARG A 555 -1.21 -21.73 -13.81
N THR A 556 -0.08 -21.18 -13.39
CA THR A 556 0.69 -21.76 -12.29
C THR A 556 -0.07 -21.70 -10.97
N LEU A 557 -0.81 -20.62 -10.68
CA LEU A 557 -1.66 -20.51 -9.49
C LEU A 557 -2.77 -21.59 -9.48
N GLU A 558 -3.41 -21.87 -10.62
CA GLU A 558 -4.39 -22.93 -10.77
C GLU A 558 -3.77 -24.32 -10.49
N ILE A 559 -2.54 -24.54 -10.95
CA ILE A 559 -1.78 -25.77 -10.70
C ILE A 559 -1.46 -25.89 -9.20
N ILE A 560 -0.92 -24.86 -8.58
CA ILE A 560 -0.60 -24.83 -7.14
C ILE A 560 -1.83 -25.20 -6.32
N ASP A 561 -2.97 -24.57 -6.57
CA ASP A 561 -4.23 -24.86 -5.88
C ASP A 561 -4.72 -26.30 -6.06
N SER A 562 -4.32 -26.97 -7.14
CA SER A 562 -4.64 -28.38 -7.38
C SER A 562 -3.72 -29.35 -6.66
N LEU A 563 -2.50 -28.93 -6.36
CA LEU A 563 -1.45 -29.78 -5.75
C LEU A 563 -1.39 -29.61 -4.23
N GLU A 564 -1.63 -28.40 -3.73
CA GLU A 564 -1.63 -28.10 -2.30
C GLU A 564 -2.98 -28.48 -1.68
N THR A 565 -2.95 -29.03 -0.47
CA THR A 565 -4.15 -29.57 0.21
C THR A 565 -4.79 -28.62 1.19
N VAL A 566 -4.10 -27.52 1.53
CA VAL A 566 -4.53 -26.51 2.51
C VAL A 566 -4.22 -25.12 1.99
N PRO A 567 -4.97 -24.09 2.44
CA PRO A 567 -4.67 -22.69 2.09
C PRO A 567 -3.30 -22.29 2.62
N ARG A 568 -2.60 -21.42 1.92
CA ARG A 568 -1.33 -20.84 2.40
C ARG A 568 -1.52 -19.85 3.53
N GLY A 569 -2.63 -19.13 3.52
CA GLY A 569 -2.93 -18.08 4.47
C GLY A 569 -1.97 -16.90 4.34
N ILE A 570 -1.44 -16.44 5.46
CA ILE A 570 -0.54 -15.27 5.50
C ILE A 570 0.82 -15.59 4.86
N TYR A 571 1.27 -16.84 4.93
CA TYR A 571 2.47 -17.29 4.24
C TYR A 571 2.34 -17.09 2.71
N SER A 572 3.40 -16.68 2.04
CA SER A 572 3.42 -16.30 0.61
C SER A 572 2.65 -15.02 0.29
N GLY A 573 2.05 -14.38 1.30
CA GLY A 573 1.46 -13.05 1.21
C GLY A 573 2.50 -11.96 1.41
N SER A 574 2.08 -10.83 1.99
CA SER A 574 2.92 -9.63 2.11
C SER A 574 2.61 -8.85 3.39
N ILE A 575 3.63 -8.42 4.14
CA ILE A 575 3.51 -7.53 5.30
C ILE A 575 4.23 -6.23 4.99
N GLY A 576 3.63 -5.09 5.38
CA GLY A 576 4.25 -3.78 5.17
C GLY A 576 3.34 -2.63 5.51
N PHE A 577 3.57 -1.50 4.84
CA PHE A 577 2.78 -0.29 5.04
C PHE A 577 2.28 0.33 3.73
N LEU A 578 1.15 1.03 3.86
CA LEU A 578 0.59 1.98 2.90
C LEU A 578 0.54 3.34 3.58
N SER A 579 1.34 4.29 3.12
CA SER A 579 1.41 5.61 3.71
C SER A 579 0.48 6.61 3.03
N HIS A 580 0.00 7.59 3.78
CA HIS A 580 -0.89 8.65 3.25
C HIS A 580 -0.27 9.50 2.14
N ASN A 581 1.05 9.57 2.07
CA ASN A 581 1.76 10.26 0.99
C ASN A 581 1.89 9.44 -0.31
N GLY A 582 1.22 8.29 -0.40
CA GLY A 582 1.22 7.41 -1.57
C GLY A 582 2.40 6.44 -1.65
N THR A 583 3.29 6.44 -0.65
CA THR A 583 4.40 5.48 -0.58
C THR A 583 3.97 4.14 0.00
N ALA A 584 4.68 3.08 -0.34
CA ALA A 584 4.45 1.74 0.19
C ALA A 584 5.75 0.94 0.29
N ASP A 585 5.84 0.06 1.27
CA ASP A 585 6.94 -0.89 1.39
C ASP A 585 6.42 -2.20 1.97
N PHE A 586 6.59 -3.29 1.21
CA PHE A 586 6.08 -4.62 1.53
C PHE A 586 7.14 -5.69 1.34
N ASN A 587 7.17 -6.64 2.27
CA ASN A 587 7.96 -7.86 2.18
C ASN A 587 7.18 -9.00 1.53
N ILE A 588 7.85 -10.11 1.23
CA ILE A 588 7.23 -11.43 1.03
C ILE A 588 7.16 -12.13 2.39
N VAL A 589 6.01 -12.68 2.75
CA VAL A 589 5.86 -13.42 4.02
C VAL A 589 6.46 -14.82 3.89
N ILE A 590 7.71 -14.91 4.29
CA ILE A 590 8.49 -16.14 4.45
C ILE A 590 9.16 -16.13 5.83
N ARG A 591 9.60 -17.28 6.32
CA ARG A 591 10.25 -17.40 7.64
C ARG A 591 9.44 -16.73 8.76
N THR A 592 8.14 -16.93 8.73
CA THR A 592 7.17 -16.26 9.59
C THR A 592 6.37 -17.31 10.36
N ALA A 593 6.37 -17.16 11.68
CA ALA A 593 5.49 -17.93 12.55
C ALA A 593 4.14 -17.21 12.68
N VAL A 594 3.06 -17.92 12.38
CA VAL A 594 1.69 -17.52 12.68
C VAL A 594 1.31 -18.19 14.00
N ILE A 595 1.22 -17.40 15.06
CA ILE A 595 1.03 -17.87 16.44
C ILE A 595 -0.43 -17.71 16.81
N GLU A 596 -1.12 -18.81 17.01
CA GLU A 596 -2.49 -18.93 17.48
C GLU A 596 -2.51 -19.33 18.97
N GLU A 597 -3.68 -19.50 19.58
CA GLU A 597 -3.79 -19.77 21.02
C GLU A 597 -3.07 -21.07 21.45
N GLU A 598 -3.25 -22.17 20.69
CA GLU A 598 -2.76 -23.52 21.01
C GLU A 598 -1.85 -24.10 19.90
N LYS A 599 -1.58 -23.31 18.86
CA LYS A 599 -0.88 -23.80 17.68
C LYS A 599 -0.02 -22.69 17.05
N VAL A 600 1.09 -23.09 16.47
CA VAL A 600 1.90 -22.22 15.63
C VAL A 600 2.05 -22.84 14.25
N SER A 601 1.82 -22.06 13.21
CA SER A 601 1.99 -22.48 11.83
C SER A 601 3.20 -21.81 11.19
N LEU A 602 3.97 -22.56 10.41
CA LEU A 602 5.12 -22.09 9.65
C LEU A 602 5.04 -22.60 8.22
N GLY A 603 4.82 -21.72 7.26
CA GLY A 603 4.89 -22.04 5.84
C GLY A 603 6.34 -22.18 5.35
N VAL A 604 6.58 -23.18 4.50
CA VAL A 604 7.85 -23.44 3.82
C VAL A 604 7.58 -23.84 2.37
N GLY A 605 8.53 -23.63 1.46
CA GLY A 605 8.35 -23.99 0.05
C GLY A 605 9.60 -23.78 -0.78
N GLY A 606 9.57 -24.30 -1.98
CA GLY A 606 10.64 -24.20 -2.98
C GLY A 606 10.10 -24.06 -4.40
N ALA A 607 10.92 -23.51 -5.28
CA ALA A 607 10.62 -23.40 -6.70
C ALA A 607 10.97 -24.73 -7.39
N ILE A 608 9.98 -25.36 -7.99
CA ILE A 608 10.16 -26.60 -8.76
C ILE A 608 10.31 -26.24 -10.23
N ILE A 609 11.41 -26.66 -10.82
CA ILE A 609 11.70 -26.58 -12.25
C ILE A 609 12.00 -27.96 -12.83
N ALA A 610 12.15 -28.06 -14.14
CA ALA A 610 12.46 -29.34 -14.79
C ALA A 610 13.75 -30.01 -14.27
N LEU A 611 14.73 -29.20 -13.81
CA LEU A 611 16.02 -29.68 -13.28
C LEU A 611 15.99 -30.02 -11.78
N SER A 612 14.87 -29.79 -11.07
CA SER A 612 14.76 -30.03 -9.63
C SER A 612 14.91 -31.51 -9.28
N ASN A 613 15.67 -31.81 -8.23
CA ASN A 613 15.72 -33.13 -7.62
C ASN A 613 14.70 -33.17 -6.45
N PRO A 614 13.68 -34.06 -6.47
CA PRO A 614 12.65 -34.08 -5.45
C PRO A 614 13.18 -34.19 -4.01
N GLU A 615 14.20 -35.01 -3.79
CA GLU A 615 14.78 -35.23 -2.46
C GLU A 615 15.51 -33.96 -1.96
N GLU A 616 16.27 -33.33 -2.83
CA GLU A 616 17.00 -32.08 -2.52
C GLU A 616 16.03 -30.93 -2.24
N GLU A 617 14.92 -30.84 -2.98
CA GLU A 617 13.86 -29.84 -2.73
C GLU A 617 13.21 -30.03 -1.35
N PHE A 618 13.02 -31.28 -0.92
CA PHE A 618 12.48 -31.55 0.43
C PHE A 618 13.49 -31.14 1.51
N GLU A 619 14.76 -31.45 1.34
CA GLU A 619 15.82 -31.02 2.27
C GLU A 619 15.94 -29.49 2.31
N GLU A 620 15.71 -28.80 1.18
CA GLU A 620 15.71 -27.34 1.10
C GLU A 620 14.60 -26.71 1.94
N ILE A 621 13.36 -27.25 1.94
CA ILE A 621 12.29 -26.74 2.77
C ILE A 621 12.55 -26.93 4.27
N LEU A 622 13.19 -28.05 4.67
CA LEU A 622 13.66 -28.27 6.04
C LEU A 622 14.72 -27.22 6.43
N LEU A 623 15.67 -26.96 5.56
CA LEU A 623 16.69 -25.94 5.79
C LEU A 623 16.09 -24.54 5.95
N LYS A 624 15.07 -24.22 5.14
CA LYS A 624 14.34 -22.92 5.22
C LYS A 624 13.60 -22.75 6.55
N ALA A 625 13.07 -23.83 7.12
CA ALA A 625 12.42 -23.82 8.43
C ALA A 625 13.39 -23.63 9.60
N LYS A 626 14.66 -24.02 9.43
CA LYS A 626 15.63 -24.21 10.52
C LYS A 626 15.80 -22.97 11.41
N GLY A 627 15.82 -21.75 10.87
CA GLY A 627 16.01 -20.53 11.66
C GLY A 627 14.85 -20.28 12.64
N VAL A 628 13.61 -20.44 12.15
CA VAL A 628 12.38 -20.29 12.95
C VAL A 628 12.25 -21.40 13.98
N LEU A 629 12.53 -22.64 13.60
CA LEU A 629 12.49 -23.79 14.51
C LEU A 629 13.54 -23.69 15.62
N LYS A 630 14.74 -23.22 15.34
CA LYS A 630 15.78 -22.98 16.35
C LYS A 630 15.38 -21.94 17.38
N ALA A 631 14.64 -20.90 16.96
CA ALA A 631 14.11 -19.92 17.90
C ALA A 631 13.05 -20.56 18.83
N PHE A 632 12.20 -21.47 18.33
CA PHE A 632 11.28 -22.25 19.16
C PHE A 632 12.02 -23.21 20.09
N GLN A 633 13.07 -23.85 19.60
CA GLN A 633 13.87 -24.74 20.42
C GLN A 633 14.48 -23.97 21.60
N LEU A 634 15.07 -22.81 21.35
CA LEU A 634 15.59 -21.92 22.39
C LEU A 634 14.49 -21.49 23.37
N TYR A 635 13.30 -21.14 22.87
CA TYR A 635 12.15 -20.74 23.67
C TYR A 635 11.71 -21.84 24.66
N PHE A 636 11.58 -23.09 24.19
CA PHE A 636 11.08 -24.18 25.01
C PHE A 636 12.18 -24.86 25.87
N THR A 637 13.40 -25.03 25.34
CA THR A 637 14.42 -25.87 25.98
C THR A 637 15.61 -25.08 26.54
N GLY A 638 15.74 -23.80 26.19
CA GLY A 638 16.93 -23.00 26.52
C GLY A 638 18.19 -23.42 25.74
N ASN A 639 18.10 -24.39 24.81
CA ASN A 639 19.23 -24.95 24.07
C ASN A 639 18.90 -25.05 22.57
N MET A 640 19.87 -24.73 21.70
CA MET A 640 19.71 -24.76 20.21
C MET A 640 20.44 -25.95 19.57
N GLU A 641 21.08 -26.81 20.34
CA GLU A 641 21.95 -27.89 19.82
C GLU A 641 21.24 -29.23 19.66
N GLU A 642 20.07 -29.41 20.29
CA GLU A 642 19.29 -30.63 20.16
C GLU A 642 18.66 -30.76 18.77
N GLU A 643 18.54 -31.99 18.28
CA GLU A 643 17.89 -32.28 17.00
C GLU A 643 16.36 -32.21 17.15
N ILE A 644 15.72 -31.41 16.33
CA ILE A 644 14.26 -31.23 16.32
C ILE A 644 13.64 -32.40 15.53
N ARG A 645 12.85 -33.22 16.20
CA ARG A 645 12.07 -34.28 15.53
C ARG A 645 10.83 -33.67 14.90
N ILE A 646 10.67 -33.87 13.59
CA ILE A 646 9.52 -33.39 12.82
C ILE A 646 8.77 -34.61 12.27
N GLU A 647 7.52 -34.81 12.71
CA GLU A 647 6.67 -35.89 12.19
C GLU A 647 6.37 -35.66 10.70
N GLY A 648 6.45 -36.74 9.91
CA GLY A 648 6.23 -36.66 8.46
C GLY A 648 7.45 -36.23 7.65
N SER A 649 8.62 -36.03 8.28
CA SER A 649 9.90 -35.84 7.58
C SER A 649 10.65 -37.15 7.30
N GLU A 650 10.23 -38.23 7.93
CA GLU A 650 10.85 -39.54 7.80
C GLU A 650 10.65 -40.18 6.39
N ALA A 651 11.60 -40.97 5.93
CA ALA A 651 11.62 -41.61 4.61
C ALA A 651 10.48 -42.61 4.40
#